data_c40d6a6804d4910478b881bd8845abbf
#
_entry.id   c40d6a6804d4910478b881bd8845abbf
#
_cell.length_a   1.000
_cell.length_b   1.000
_cell.length_c   1.000
_cell.angle_alpha   90.00
_cell.angle_beta   90.00
_cell.angle_gamma   90.00
#
_symmetry.space_group_name_H-M   'P 1'
#
loop_
_entity.id
_entity.type
_entity.pdbx_description
1 polymer ?
#
loop_
_entity_poly.entity_id
_entity_poly.type
_entity_poly.pdbx_seq_one_letter_code
_entity_poly.pdbx_strand_id
1 'polypeptide(L)'
;MANKNTVQETFPVLGMSCASCATRVDKTLNHQPGVSKAAVNYASGAATVEYDPAQCSPEALQQAVQAAGYDLLIKKDENTLEEAEQAHEQRYRDLKFRTTWAIVLSVPIVIIGMFFMNMPYANLIMWVLSTPVVFWLGRGFFVSAWKQLKHGSANMDTLVANSTGIAYLFSLFNMLFPDFWLSRGIHPHVYFEAASVIIAFILLGRLLEERAKGNTSTAIKKLMGLQPKTVTIVTADGEQKVIPIEAIRPQDILLVKPGERIAVDGTVTDGDSYVDESMLSGEPVAVAKHEGTKVFAGTINQKGSFRFRAEKVGTDTLLAKIIHMVQDAQGSKAPVQQLVDKIAGIFVPVIIGIAVLSFIAWMVLDGENGFTHGLLALVTVLIIACPCALGLATPTAIMVGIGKGAEQGILIKDAESLEIAKKIDAVVLDKTGTVTEGKPVVSQLTWETTAVSAEVQSIFYSLEMLSEHPLAEAIVEHFGKTRFTEIEDFDSITGKGITGKVQGKTYYAGNRSLLEEKRIAIPASLSDAAARLTAEAQTVIWFASEESALAIAGITDQIKKTSIQAVAELRTAGIEVYMLTGDNEATAREIARKAGIPHYKAGVLPQDKAAFISRLQQEGKTVAMVGDGINDSAALAQSDLSIAMGGGSDIAMDVAKMTIISSDLTKIPEALKLSRLTVRTIRQNLFWAFIYNIIGVPIAAGILYPISGFLLNPMIAGAAMAFSSVSVVSNSLRLKGKKIQKEVEPLTEKIMKKEFKVEGMTCNHCRMHVEKALNSIDGVHATVTLDPPVASVELSKGEKTLDELQAVVTEEAGDYTLKE
;
A
#
# COMPACT_ATOMS: atom_id res chain seq x y z
N MET A 1 29.34 6.76 -2.63
CA MET A 1 29.26 7.41 -3.96
C MET A 1 28.49 6.47 -4.86
N ALA A 2 27.19 6.72 -5.08
CA ALA A 2 26.39 5.94 -6.03
C ALA A 2 26.90 6.22 -7.44
N ASN A 3 27.18 5.16 -8.18
CA ASN A 3 27.66 5.24 -9.57
C ASN A 3 26.53 5.83 -10.42
N LYS A 4 26.76 6.92 -11.11
CA LYS A 4 25.75 7.73 -11.83
C LYS A 4 25.10 7.07 -13.06
N ASN A 5 25.38 5.80 -13.36
CA ASN A 5 24.94 5.11 -14.58
C ASN A 5 24.26 3.76 -14.32
N THR A 6 23.77 3.46 -13.12
CA THR A 6 23.04 2.20 -12.89
C THR A 6 21.56 2.33 -13.28
N VAL A 7 21.06 1.32 -13.98
CA VAL A 7 19.64 1.16 -14.35
C VAL A 7 19.06 0.03 -13.53
N GLN A 8 17.85 0.22 -13.03
CA GLN A 8 17.09 -0.84 -12.34
C GLN A 8 16.02 -1.38 -13.30
N GLU A 9 16.02 -2.70 -13.52
CA GLU A 9 15.04 -3.37 -14.36
C GLU A 9 14.52 -4.64 -13.70
N THR A 10 13.26 -4.99 -14.00
CA THR A 10 12.61 -6.20 -13.49
C THR A 10 12.32 -7.15 -14.64
N PHE A 11 12.83 -8.37 -14.54
CA PHE A 11 12.72 -9.42 -15.56
C PHE A 11 11.95 -10.62 -15.03
N PRO A 12 10.98 -11.19 -15.80
CA PRO A 12 10.38 -12.48 -15.47
C PRO A 12 11.42 -13.61 -15.51
N VAL A 13 11.38 -14.49 -14.49
CA VAL A 13 12.27 -15.66 -14.39
C VAL A 13 11.47 -16.94 -14.52
N LEU A 14 11.83 -17.77 -15.49
CA LEU A 14 11.19 -19.06 -15.76
C LEU A 14 11.97 -20.22 -15.12
N GLY A 15 11.26 -21.29 -14.79
CA GLY A 15 11.85 -22.56 -14.32
C GLY A 15 12.08 -22.66 -12.81
N MET A 16 11.84 -21.61 -12.03
CA MET A 16 11.92 -21.70 -10.56
C MET A 16 10.79 -22.57 -9.99
N SER A 17 11.12 -23.53 -9.16
CA SER A 17 10.17 -24.46 -8.52
C SER A 17 10.08 -24.32 -7.00
N CYS A 18 10.97 -23.53 -6.37
CA CYS A 18 11.03 -23.32 -4.93
C CYS A 18 11.85 -22.07 -4.57
N ALA A 19 11.77 -21.62 -3.31
CA ALA A 19 12.53 -20.47 -2.81
C ALA A 19 14.06 -20.66 -2.94
N SER A 20 14.57 -21.87 -2.76
CA SER A 20 16.01 -22.16 -2.95
C SER A 20 16.46 -21.94 -4.40
N CYS A 21 15.56 -22.16 -5.37
CA CYS A 21 15.81 -21.84 -6.78
C CYS A 21 15.97 -20.32 -6.97
N ALA A 22 15.07 -19.53 -6.36
CA ALA A 22 15.15 -18.07 -6.41
C ALA A 22 16.44 -17.56 -5.75
N THR A 23 16.83 -18.11 -4.59
CA THR A 23 18.11 -17.77 -3.93
C THR A 23 19.33 -18.08 -4.81
N ARG A 24 19.24 -19.14 -5.62
CA ARG A 24 20.31 -19.46 -6.55
C ARG A 24 20.41 -18.48 -7.71
N VAL A 25 19.28 -18.16 -8.36
CA VAL A 25 19.24 -17.15 -9.43
C VAL A 25 19.72 -15.80 -8.88
N ASP A 26 19.30 -15.42 -7.69
CA ASP A 26 19.73 -14.21 -6.96
C ASP A 26 21.26 -14.17 -6.81
N LYS A 27 21.88 -15.24 -6.29
CA LYS A 27 23.33 -15.33 -6.17
C LYS A 27 24.03 -15.26 -7.53
N THR A 28 23.47 -15.93 -8.54
CA THR A 28 24.04 -15.92 -9.90
C THR A 28 24.06 -14.51 -10.48
N LEU A 29 22.97 -13.77 -10.34
CA LEU A 29 22.86 -12.39 -10.81
C LEU A 29 23.79 -11.45 -10.04
N ASN A 30 23.82 -11.53 -8.71
CA ASN A 30 24.69 -10.69 -7.87
C ASN A 30 26.19 -10.92 -8.07
N HIS A 31 26.60 -12.05 -8.69
CA HIS A 31 28.00 -12.32 -9.02
C HIS A 31 28.40 -11.87 -10.43
N GLN A 32 27.47 -11.32 -11.22
CA GLN A 32 27.81 -10.82 -12.56
C GLN A 32 28.54 -9.49 -12.47
N PRO A 33 29.59 -9.28 -13.31
CA PRO A 33 30.25 -8.00 -13.42
C PRO A 33 29.26 -6.89 -13.81
N GLY A 34 29.33 -5.71 -13.18
CA GLY A 34 28.44 -4.58 -13.47
C GLY A 34 27.09 -4.62 -12.75
N VAL A 35 26.73 -5.70 -12.05
CA VAL A 35 25.53 -5.77 -11.20
C VAL A 35 25.86 -5.21 -9.82
N SER A 36 25.15 -4.16 -9.41
CA SER A 36 25.27 -3.57 -8.08
C SER A 36 24.38 -4.27 -7.06
N LYS A 37 23.17 -4.67 -7.47
CA LYS A 37 22.21 -5.38 -6.63
C LYS A 37 21.23 -6.17 -7.50
N ALA A 38 20.97 -7.41 -7.12
CA ALA A 38 19.88 -8.18 -7.68
C ALA A 38 19.02 -8.78 -6.56
N ALA A 39 17.72 -8.84 -6.78
CA ALA A 39 16.76 -9.47 -5.87
C ALA A 39 15.79 -10.32 -6.69
N VAL A 40 15.67 -11.61 -6.35
CA VAL A 40 14.77 -12.54 -7.04
C VAL A 40 13.63 -12.94 -6.13
N ASN A 41 12.40 -12.67 -6.54
CA ASN A 41 11.21 -13.01 -5.79
C ASN A 41 10.53 -14.24 -6.40
N TYR A 42 10.49 -15.34 -5.62
CA TYR A 42 9.89 -16.61 -6.04
C TYR A 42 8.38 -16.51 -6.28
N ALA A 43 7.66 -15.72 -5.48
CA ALA A 43 6.19 -15.65 -5.57
C ALA A 43 5.72 -14.86 -6.80
N SER A 44 6.39 -13.76 -7.14
CA SER A 44 6.12 -12.99 -8.37
C SER A 44 6.74 -13.64 -9.61
N GLY A 45 7.73 -14.53 -9.43
CA GLY A 45 8.49 -15.10 -10.56
C GLY A 45 9.39 -14.09 -11.25
N ALA A 46 9.81 -13.01 -10.56
CA ALA A 46 10.55 -11.90 -11.14
C ALA A 46 11.91 -11.69 -10.46
N ALA A 47 12.87 -11.17 -11.22
CA ALA A 47 14.17 -10.70 -10.76
C ALA A 47 14.29 -9.20 -11.02
N THR A 48 14.48 -8.40 -9.97
CA THR A 48 14.82 -6.98 -10.07
C THR A 48 16.33 -6.85 -9.98
N VAL A 49 16.96 -6.27 -11.01
CA VAL A 49 18.41 -6.16 -11.14
C VAL A 49 18.78 -4.70 -11.34
N GLU A 50 19.70 -4.21 -10.50
CA GLU A 50 20.33 -2.92 -10.63
C GLU A 50 21.73 -3.13 -11.20
N TYR A 51 22.00 -2.65 -12.41
CA TYR A 51 23.25 -2.90 -13.13
C TYR A 51 23.70 -1.70 -13.94
N ASP A 52 24.99 -1.68 -14.27
CA ASP A 52 25.60 -0.68 -15.16
C ASP A 52 25.51 -1.17 -16.61
N PRO A 53 24.70 -0.53 -17.49
CA PRO A 53 24.56 -0.95 -18.89
C PRO A 53 25.86 -0.93 -19.70
N ALA A 54 26.87 -0.18 -19.26
CA ALA A 54 28.18 -0.14 -19.91
C ALA A 54 29.01 -1.39 -19.62
N GLN A 55 28.73 -2.11 -18.52
CA GLN A 55 29.49 -3.29 -18.08
C GLN A 55 28.72 -4.60 -18.23
N CYS A 56 27.39 -4.56 -18.19
CA CYS A 56 26.52 -5.73 -18.23
C CYS A 56 25.31 -5.46 -19.10
N SER A 57 25.02 -6.36 -20.04
CA SER A 57 23.79 -6.30 -20.85
C SER A 57 22.72 -7.27 -20.32
N PRO A 58 21.42 -7.03 -20.62
CA PRO A 58 20.36 -7.98 -20.30
C PRO A 58 20.61 -9.39 -20.84
N GLU A 59 21.22 -9.51 -22.03
CA GLU A 59 21.53 -10.80 -22.66
C GLU A 59 22.61 -11.55 -21.85
N ALA A 60 23.58 -10.84 -21.28
CA ALA A 60 24.59 -11.44 -20.41
C ALA A 60 23.96 -11.96 -19.11
N LEU A 61 23.01 -11.22 -18.53
CA LEU A 61 22.23 -11.66 -17.39
C LEU A 61 21.43 -12.93 -17.71
N GLN A 62 20.77 -12.96 -18.88
CA GLN A 62 20.03 -14.15 -19.33
C GLN A 62 20.93 -15.36 -19.49
N GLN A 63 22.07 -15.21 -20.14
CA GLN A 63 23.03 -16.32 -20.31
C GLN A 63 23.52 -16.87 -18.96
N ALA A 64 23.80 -16.00 -17.99
CA ALA A 64 24.21 -16.40 -16.65
C ALA A 64 23.09 -17.20 -15.94
N VAL A 65 21.85 -16.76 -16.06
CA VAL A 65 20.67 -17.44 -15.49
C VAL A 65 20.41 -18.77 -16.19
N GLN A 66 20.58 -18.84 -17.52
CA GLN A 66 20.47 -20.08 -18.29
C GLN A 66 21.56 -21.10 -17.91
N ALA A 67 22.79 -20.66 -17.69
CA ALA A 67 23.86 -21.50 -17.18
C ALA A 67 23.56 -22.09 -15.79
N ALA A 68 22.82 -21.36 -14.96
CA ALA A 68 22.30 -21.84 -13.67
C ALA A 68 21.11 -22.79 -13.79
N GLY A 69 20.57 -23.03 -15.00
CA GLY A 69 19.49 -23.95 -15.31
C GLY A 69 18.07 -23.36 -15.22
N TYR A 70 17.96 -22.03 -15.30
CA TYR A 70 16.72 -21.23 -15.32
C TYR A 70 16.71 -20.35 -16.57
N ASP A 71 15.66 -19.57 -16.80
CA ASP A 71 15.62 -18.63 -17.91
C ASP A 71 15.15 -17.25 -17.46
N LEU A 72 15.62 -16.18 -18.14
CA LEU A 72 15.29 -14.79 -17.87
C LEU A 72 14.70 -14.19 -19.16
N LEU A 73 13.49 -13.64 -19.09
CA LEU A 73 12.85 -13.01 -20.25
C LEU A 73 13.29 -11.54 -20.33
N ILE A 74 13.99 -11.17 -21.42
CA ILE A 74 14.57 -9.83 -21.60
C ILE A 74 13.83 -8.92 -22.57
N LYS A 75 12.82 -9.39 -23.28
CA LYS A 75 12.05 -8.54 -24.20
C LYS A 75 11.15 -7.58 -23.42
N LYS A 76 11.14 -6.30 -23.85
CA LYS A 76 10.36 -5.21 -23.22
C LYS A 76 8.97 -4.97 -23.84
N ASP A 77 8.53 -5.81 -24.77
CA ASP A 77 7.25 -5.64 -25.46
C ASP A 77 6.08 -6.16 -24.62
N GLU A 78 4.86 -5.63 -24.85
CA GLU A 78 3.62 -6.11 -24.20
C GLU A 78 3.45 -7.63 -24.34
N ASN A 79 3.95 -8.23 -25.42
CA ASN A 79 4.01 -9.66 -25.62
C ASN A 79 4.79 -10.43 -24.53
N THR A 80 5.74 -9.81 -23.87
CA THR A 80 6.56 -10.49 -22.82
C THR A 80 5.75 -10.83 -21.59
N LEU A 81 4.80 -9.99 -21.22
CA LEU A 81 3.88 -10.25 -20.09
C LEU A 81 2.87 -11.34 -20.47
N GLU A 82 2.37 -11.32 -21.72
CA GLU A 82 1.49 -12.36 -22.22
C GLU A 82 2.22 -13.71 -22.33
N GLU A 83 3.49 -13.73 -22.78
CA GLU A 83 4.33 -14.93 -22.82
C GLU A 83 4.57 -15.49 -21.40
N ALA A 84 4.85 -14.64 -20.41
CA ALA A 84 5.01 -15.04 -19.02
C ALA A 84 3.69 -15.59 -18.43
N GLU A 85 2.54 -15.00 -18.76
CA GLU A 85 1.22 -15.50 -18.37
C GLU A 85 0.88 -16.84 -19.02
N GLN A 86 1.14 -16.98 -20.32
CA GLN A 86 0.93 -18.25 -21.04
C GLN A 86 1.81 -19.36 -20.46
N ALA A 87 3.09 -19.07 -20.16
CA ALA A 87 3.99 -20.02 -19.51
C ALA A 87 3.48 -20.42 -18.10
N HIS A 88 2.95 -19.46 -17.34
CA HIS A 88 2.34 -19.73 -16.03
C HIS A 88 1.08 -20.60 -16.16
N GLU A 89 0.18 -20.31 -17.11
CA GLU A 89 -1.01 -21.13 -17.35
C GLU A 89 -0.67 -22.55 -17.83
N GLN A 90 0.31 -22.69 -18.71
CA GLN A 90 0.77 -24.02 -19.16
C GLN A 90 1.31 -24.81 -17.98
N ARG A 91 2.12 -24.18 -17.13
CA ARG A 91 2.66 -24.81 -15.91
C ARG A 91 1.55 -25.22 -14.95
N TYR A 92 0.55 -24.37 -14.74
CA TYR A 92 -0.61 -24.68 -13.89
C TYR A 92 -1.41 -25.87 -14.44
N ARG A 93 -1.65 -25.94 -15.77
CA ARG A 93 -2.34 -27.05 -16.43
C ARG A 93 -1.57 -28.37 -16.31
N ASP A 94 -0.25 -28.35 -16.55
CA ASP A 94 0.63 -29.51 -16.39
C ASP A 94 0.64 -30.00 -14.94
N LEU A 95 0.78 -29.09 -13.99
CA LEU A 95 0.76 -29.42 -12.57
C LEU A 95 -0.60 -29.99 -12.13
N LYS A 96 -1.70 -29.41 -12.61
CA LYS A 96 -3.07 -29.93 -12.37
C LYS A 96 -3.23 -31.34 -12.92
N PHE A 97 -2.77 -31.59 -14.15
CA PHE A 97 -2.79 -32.93 -14.76
C PHE A 97 -2.01 -33.94 -13.91
N ARG A 98 -0.75 -33.63 -13.57
CA ARG A 98 0.10 -34.50 -12.74
C ARG A 98 -0.51 -34.75 -11.36
N THR A 99 -1.04 -33.75 -10.72
CA THR A 99 -1.66 -33.88 -9.39
C THR A 99 -2.90 -34.77 -9.45
N THR A 100 -3.78 -34.55 -10.44
CA THR A 100 -5.01 -35.37 -10.60
C THR A 100 -4.68 -36.82 -10.80
N TRP A 101 -3.76 -37.13 -11.72
CA TRP A 101 -3.38 -38.54 -11.97
C TRP A 101 -2.60 -39.14 -10.83
N ALA A 102 -1.74 -38.38 -10.12
CA ALA A 102 -1.08 -38.88 -8.92
C ALA A 102 -2.08 -39.28 -7.84
N ILE A 103 -3.13 -38.49 -7.61
CA ILE A 103 -4.20 -38.81 -6.66
C ILE A 103 -4.98 -40.05 -7.14
N VAL A 104 -5.43 -40.06 -8.41
CA VAL A 104 -6.22 -41.16 -8.98
C VAL A 104 -5.48 -42.52 -8.87
N LEU A 105 -4.18 -42.51 -9.14
CA LEU A 105 -3.39 -43.76 -9.03
C LEU A 105 -3.02 -44.10 -7.59
N SER A 106 -2.86 -43.12 -6.69
CA SER A 106 -2.52 -43.37 -5.30
C SER A 106 -3.68 -43.91 -4.47
N VAL A 107 -4.93 -43.55 -4.80
CA VAL A 107 -6.11 -44.03 -4.06
C VAL A 107 -6.22 -45.56 -4.05
N PRO A 108 -6.18 -46.28 -5.19
CA PRO A 108 -6.18 -47.74 -5.18
C PRO A 108 -4.98 -48.35 -4.44
N ILE A 109 -3.79 -47.75 -4.55
CA ILE A 109 -2.59 -48.20 -3.83
C ILE A 109 -2.81 -48.16 -2.32
N VAL A 110 -3.38 -47.07 -1.80
CA VAL A 110 -3.69 -46.90 -0.37
C VAL A 110 -4.76 -47.88 0.08
N ILE A 111 -5.82 -48.06 -0.71
CA ILE A 111 -6.89 -49.03 -0.39
C ILE A 111 -6.32 -50.45 -0.28
N ILE A 112 -5.49 -50.85 -1.23
CA ILE A 112 -4.85 -52.18 -1.22
C ILE A 112 -3.90 -52.31 -0.02
N GLY A 113 -3.03 -51.31 0.21
CA GLY A 113 -2.04 -51.31 1.29
C GLY A 113 -2.66 -51.29 2.69
N MET A 114 -3.86 -50.69 2.88
CA MET A 114 -4.51 -50.60 4.20
C MET A 114 -5.51 -51.74 4.47
N PHE A 115 -6.25 -52.18 3.44
CA PHE A 115 -7.38 -53.10 3.66
C PHE A 115 -7.24 -54.45 2.99
N PHE A 116 -6.38 -54.58 1.95
CA PHE A 116 -6.28 -55.75 1.13
C PHE A 116 -4.82 -56.24 0.96
N MET A 117 -3.96 -56.06 1.95
CA MET A 117 -2.55 -56.50 1.91
C MET A 117 -2.36 -57.99 1.63
N ASN A 118 -3.30 -58.83 2.11
CA ASN A 118 -3.26 -60.28 1.95
C ASN A 118 -3.86 -60.77 0.62
N MET A 119 -4.30 -59.85 -0.27
CA MET A 119 -4.83 -60.20 -1.57
C MET A 119 -3.72 -60.81 -2.47
N PRO A 120 -4.00 -61.87 -3.24
CA PRO A 120 -3.02 -62.37 -4.20
C PRO A 120 -2.53 -61.26 -5.13
N TYR A 121 -1.22 -61.18 -5.32
CA TYR A 121 -0.57 -60.15 -6.15
C TYR A 121 -0.72 -58.67 -5.67
N ALA A 122 -1.15 -58.42 -4.44
CA ALA A 122 -1.30 -57.06 -3.91
C ALA A 122 -0.03 -56.20 -4.09
N ASN A 123 1.12 -56.72 -3.71
CA ASN A 123 2.42 -56.03 -3.85
C ASN A 123 2.78 -55.73 -5.32
N LEU A 124 2.45 -56.64 -6.24
CA LEU A 124 2.68 -56.48 -7.68
C LEU A 124 1.79 -55.34 -8.25
N ILE A 125 0.50 -55.33 -7.87
CA ILE A 125 -0.44 -54.25 -8.29
C ILE A 125 0.00 -52.89 -7.76
N MET A 126 0.37 -52.83 -6.47
CA MET A 126 0.88 -51.60 -5.86
C MET A 126 2.16 -51.12 -6.54
N TRP A 127 3.09 -52.01 -6.87
CA TRP A 127 4.31 -51.69 -7.60
C TRP A 127 4.02 -51.12 -9.00
N VAL A 128 3.16 -51.77 -9.79
CA VAL A 128 2.79 -51.35 -11.15
C VAL A 128 2.13 -49.96 -11.13
N LEU A 129 1.24 -49.68 -10.15
CA LEU A 129 0.57 -48.41 -10.02
C LEU A 129 1.47 -47.29 -9.44
N SER A 130 2.40 -47.64 -8.53
CA SER A 130 3.29 -46.66 -7.90
C SER A 130 4.40 -46.18 -8.84
N THR A 131 4.87 -47.04 -9.73
CA THR A 131 5.95 -46.71 -10.68
C THR A 131 5.67 -45.48 -11.52
N PRO A 132 4.51 -45.30 -12.20
CA PRO A 132 4.20 -44.10 -12.93
C PRO A 132 4.02 -42.90 -12.00
N VAL A 133 3.52 -43.05 -10.78
CA VAL A 133 3.40 -41.93 -9.81
C VAL A 133 4.79 -41.43 -9.45
N VAL A 134 5.73 -42.27 -9.10
CA VAL A 134 7.06 -41.89 -8.64
C VAL A 134 7.91 -41.35 -9.78
N PHE A 135 8.04 -42.09 -10.92
CA PHE A 135 9.03 -41.79 -11.96
C PHE A 135 8.51 -40.97 -13.13
N TRP A 136 7.20 -40.96 -13.40
CA TRP A 136 6.61 -40.10 -14.46
C TRP A 136 5.99 -38.84 -13.91
N LEU A 137 5.03 -38.97 -13.01
CA LEU A 137 4.34 -37.77 -12.42
C LEU A 137 5.29 -37.03 -11.46
N GLY A 138 6.11 -37.77 -10.68
CA GLY A 138 7.12 -37.23 -9.77
C GLY A 138 8.47 -36.90 -10.41
N ARG A 139 8.65 -37.07 -11.74
CA ARG A 139 9.94 -36.88 -12.43
C ARG A 139 10.63 -35.57 -12.09
N GLY A 140 9.86 -34.49 -11.91
CA GLY A 140 10.41 -33.18 -11.65
C GLY A 140 11.26 -33.11 -10.38
N PHE A 141 10.90 -33.85 -9.34
CA PHE A 141 11.66 -33.93 -8.07
C PHE A 141 13.03 -34.54 -8.27
N PHE A 142 13.10 -35.67 -8.98
CA PHE A 142 14.36 -36.35 -9.24
C PHE A 142 15.30 -35.58 -10.16
N VAL A 143 14.75 -34.93 -11.21
CA VAL A 143 15.54 -34.07 -12.11
C VAL A 143 16.08 -32.85 -11.38
N SER A 144 15.26 -32.21 -10.53
CA SER A 144 15.70 -31.09 -9.71
C SER A 144 16.77 -31.52 -8.70
N ALA A 145 16.57 -32.64 -7.99
CA ALA A 145 17.53 -33.18 -7.04
C ALA A 145 18.88 -33.46 -7.69
N TRP A 146 18.88 -34.08 -8.87
CA TRP A 146 20.10 -34.40 -9.63
C TRP A 146 20.85 -33.13 -10.07
N LYS A 147 20.14 -32.10 -10.55
CA LYS A 147 20.73 -30.81 -10.88
C LYS A 147 21.37 -30.16 -9.65
N GLN A 148 20.70 -30.18 -8.49
CA GLN A 148 21.25 -29.62 -7.26
C GLN A 148 22.50 -30.39 -6.78
N LEU A 149 22.49 -31.70 -6.84
CA LEU A 149 23.63 -32.51 -6.44
C LEU A 149 24.89 -32.20 -7.27
N LYS A 150 24.75 -32.02 -8.60
CA LYS A 150 25.87 -31.60 -9.46
C LYS A 150 26.53 -30.31 -9.06
N HIS A 151 25.80 -29.44 -8.35
CA HIS A 151 26.29 -28.16 -7.89
C HIS A 151 26.58 -28.09 -6.38
N GLY A 152 26.68 -29.28 -5.71
CA GLY A 152 27.01 -29.35 -4.29
C GLY A 152 25.99 -28.73 -3.35
N SER A 153 24.72 -28.65 -3.79
CA SER A 153 23.61 -28.05 -3.00
C SER A 153 22.46 -29.01 -2.84
N ALA A 154 21.61 -28.78 -1.84
CA ALA A 154 20.40 -29.54 -1.59
C ALA A 154 19.22 -28.59 -1.45
N ASN A 155 18.07 -29.02 -1.95
CA ASN A 155 16.81 -28.25 -1.85
C ASN A 155 15.67 -29.18 -1.39
N MET A 156 14.46 -28.64 -1.33
CA MET A 156 13.25 -29.37 -0.99
C MET A 156 13.04 -30.61 -1.91
N ASP A 157 13.28 -30.46 -3.22
CA ASP A 157 13.13 -31.56 -4.17
C ASP A 157 14.11 -32.69 -3.89
N THR A 158 15.29 -32.38 -3.35
CA THR A 158 16.28 -33.39 -2.90
C THR A 158 15.74 -34.22 -1.75
N LEU A 159 15.05 -33.60 -0.78
CA LEU A 159 14.44 -34.34 0.34
C LEU A 159 13.32 -35.26 -0.14
N VAL A 160 12.47 -34.77 -1.03
CA VAL A 160 11.37 -35.57 -1.63
C VAL A 160 11.90 -36.72 -2.47
N ALA A 161 12.85 -36.46 -3.35
CA ALA A 161 13.44 -37.50 -4.21
C ALA A 161 14.12 -38.59 -3.39
N ASN A 162 14.90 -38.22 -2.35
CA ASN A 162 15.56 -39.15 -1.48
C ASN A 162 14.56 -39.98 -0.69
N SER A 163 13.59 -39.38 -0.03
CA SER A 163 12.60 -40.08 0.79
C SER A 163 11.74 -41.03 -0.01
N THR A 164 11.18 -40.57 -1.16
CA THR A 164 10.34 -41.41 -2.02
C THR A 164 11.14 -42.46 -2.76
N GLY A 165 12.37 -42.15 -3.19
CA GLY A 165 13.28 -43.06 -3.83
C GLY A 165 13.71 -44.22 -2.91
N ILE A 166 14.08 -43.86 -1.66
CA ILE A 166 14.46 -44.87 -0.64
C ILE A 166 13.25 -45.77 -0.32
N ALA A 167 12.06 -45.17 -0.07
CA ALA A 167 10.86 -45.96 0.21
C ALA A 167 10.48 -46.89 -0.94
N TYR A 168 10.58 -46.42 -2.18
CA TYR A 168 10.30 -47.23 -3.38
C TYR A 168 11.32 -48.35 -3.57
N LEU A 169 12.62 -48.07 -3.49
CA LEU A 169 13.68 -49.07 -3.67
C LEU A 169 13.65 -50.14 -2.57
N PHE A 170 13.39 -49.72 -1.32
CA PHE A 170 13.22 -50.62 -0.20
C PHE A 170 12.01 -51.57 -0.40
N SER A 171 10.87 -51.02 -0.85
CA SER A 171 9.68 -51.81 -1.16
C SER A 171 9.93 -52.81 -2.31
N LEU A 172 10.64 -52.35 -3.34
CA LEU A 172 11.02 -53.23 -4.46
C LEU A 172 11.93 -54.38 -3.99
N PHE A 173 12.93 -54.10 -3.15
CA PHE A 173 13.79 -55.11 -2.57
C PHE A 173 12.99 -56.10 -1.72
N ASN A 174 12.09 -55.65 -0.85
CA ASN A 174 11.24 -56.49 0.00
C ASN A 174 10.30 -57.38 -0.84
N MET A 175 9.82 -56.87 -1.96
CA MET A 175 8.95 -57.64 -2.88
C MET A 175 9.72 -58.69 -3.65
N LEU A 176 10.94 -58.38 -4.11
CA LEU A 176 11.74 -59.29 -4.95
C LEU A 176 12.51 -60.33 -4.14
N PHE A 177 12.91 -59.99 -2.89
CA PHE A 177 13.73 -60.87 -2.03
C PHE A 177 13.08 -61.08 -0.66
N PRO A 178 11.85 -61.62 -0.57
CA PRO A 178 11.15 -61.83 0.70
C PRO A 178 11.88 -62.80 1.62
N ASP A 179 12.54 -63.80 1.07
CA ASP A 179 13.26 -64.84 1.82
C ASP A 179 14.44 -64.29 2.63
N PHE A 180 15.01 -63.18 2.21
CA PHE A 180 16.06 -62.48 2.95
C PHE A 180 15.60 -62.02 4.36
N TRP A 181 14.35 -61.60 4.48
CA TRP A 181 13.75 -61.17 5.75
C TRP A 181 13.12 -62.34 6.50
N LEU A 182 12.43 -63.23 5.79
CA LEU A 182 11.78 -64.39 6.41
C LEU A 182 12.78 -65.33 7.10
N SER A 183 13.98 -65.50 6.53
CA SER A 183 15.07 -66.28 7.15
C SER A 183 15.58 -65.69 8.47
N ARG A 184 15.30 -64.42 8.73
CA ARG A 184 15.61 -63.65 9.96
C ARG A 184 14.40 -63.48 10.89
N GLY A 185 13.26 -64.11 10.60
CA GLY A 185 12.03 -63.99 11.42
C GLY A 185 11.27 -62.72 11.22
N ILE A 186 11.63 -61.89 10.23
CA ILE A 186 10.99 -60.58 9.96
C ILE A 186 10.05 -60.72 8.76
N HIS A 187 8.81 -60.26 8.90
CA HIS A 187 7.87 -60.15 7.77
C HIS A 187 8.16 -58.89 6.94
N PRO A 188 8.47 -59.05 5.62
CA PRO A 188 8.77 -57.89 4.78
C PRO A 188 7.52 -57.06 4.50
N HIS A 189 7.55 -55.76 4.86
CA HIS A 189 6.52 -54.82 4.51
C HIS A 189 6.96 -53.97 3.31
N VAL A 190 6.02 -53.65 2.43
CA VAL A 190 6.22 -52.73 1.32
C VAL A 190 5.65 -51.35 1.68
N TYR A 191 6.19 -50.29 1.10
CA TYR A 191 5.82 -48.89 1.34
C TYR A 191 5.56 -48.16 0.02
N PHE A 192 5.03 -48.84 -1.00
CA PHE A 192 4.66 -48.23 -2.28
C PHE A 192 3.56 -47.18 -2.13
N GLU A 193 2.62 -47.45 -1.19
CA GLU A 193 1.56 -46.48 -0.83
C GLU A 193 2.17 -45.20 -0.25
N ALA A 194 3.16 -45.31 0.63
CA ALA A 194 3.81 -44.14 1.22
C ALA A 194 4.52 -43.29 0.15
N ALA A 195 5.33 -43.90 -0.73
CA ALA A 195 6.03 -43.21 -1.81
C ALA A 195 5.05 -42.48 -2.74
N SER A 196 3.94 -43.12 -3.11
CA SER A 196 2.94 -42.57 -4.02
C SER A 196 2.15 -41.40 -3.37
N VAL A 197 1.70 -41.59 -2.13
CA VAL A 197 0.92 -40.60 -1.39
C VAL A 197 1.74 -39.36 -1.10
N ILE A 198 3.02 -39.48 -0.76
CA ILE A 198 3.94 -38.37 -0.55
C ILE A 198 4.01 -37.49 -1.81
N ILE A 199 4.22 -38.10 -2.98
CA ILE A 199 4.26 -37.38 -4.26
C ILE A 199 2.91 -36.69 -4.54
N ALA A 200 1.79 -37.40 -4.33
CA ALA A 200 0.47 -36.85 -4.53
C ALA A 200 0.19 -35.62 -3.63
N PHE A 201 0.52 -35.70 -2.34
CA PHE A 201 0.34 -34.57 -1.42
C PHE A 201 1.26 -33.40 -1.72
N ILE A 202 2.51 -33.64 -2.11
CA ILE A 202 3.44 -32.56 -2.45
C ILE A 202 3.02 -31.89 -3.77
N LEU A 203 2.58 -32.65 -4.77
CA LEU A 203 2.02 -32.11 -6.00
C LEU A 203 0.74 -31.30 -5.72
N LEU A 204 -0.14 -31.79 -4.83
CA LEU A 204 -1.33 -31.07 -4.39
C LEU A 204 -0.96 -29.76 -3.68
N GLY A 205 0.02 -29.79 -2.78
CA GLY A 205 0.53 -28.60 -2.12
C GLY A 205 1.04 -27.56 -3.14
N ARG A 206 1.82 -27.97 -4.13
CA ARG A 206 2.30 -27.11 -5.24
C ARG A 206 1.17 -26.58 -6.12
N LEU A 207 0.15 -27.38 -6.40
CA LEU A 207 -1.01 -26.94 -7.18
C LEU A 207 -1.78 -25.82 -6.44
N LEU A 208 -2.00 -25.99 -5.13
CA LEU A 208 -2.63 -24.98 -4.28
C LEU A 208 -1.78 -23.72 -4.16
N GLU A 209 -0.46 -23.88 -4.09
CA GLU A 209 0.51 -22.79 -4.11
C GLU A 209 0.42 -21.98 -5.41
N GLU A 210 0.46 -22.65 -6.57
CA GLU A 210 0.42 -22.01 -7.88
C GLU A 210 -0.91 -21.28 -8.12
N ARG A 211 -2.02 -21.87 -7.68
CA ARG A 211 -3.34 -21.21 -7.68
C ARG A 211 -3.36 -19.96 -6.81
N ALA A 212 -2.68 -20.00 -5.68
CA ALA A 212 -2.61 -18.85 -4.78
C ALA A 212 -1.78 -17.70 -5.35
N LYS A 213 -0.65 -18.01 -6.00
CA LYS A 213 0.17 -17.01 -6.72
C LYS A 213 -0.65 -16.28 -7.78
N GLY A 214 -1.44 -17.00 -8.58
CA GLY A 214 -2.35 -16.40 -9.55
C GLY A 214 -3.36 -15.42 -8.92
N ASN A 215 -3.90 -15.75 -7.74
CA ASN A 215 -4.83 -14.88 -7.02
C ASN A 215 -4.17 -13.64 -6.38
N THR A 216 -2.88 -13.67 -6.07
CA THR A 216 -2.15 -12.52 -5.51
C THR A 216 -1.78 -11.48 -6.58
N SER A 217 -1.62 -11.88 -7.85
CA SER A 217 -1.42 -10.97 -8.99
C SER A 217 -2.69 -10.26 -9.47
N THR A 218 -3.84 -10.50 -8.86
CA THR A 218 -5.13 -9.97 -9.32
C THR A 218 -5.19 -8.43 -9.31
N ALA A 219 -4.49 -7.78 -8.39
CA ALA A 219 -4.47 -6.30 -8.31
C ALA A 219 -3.82 -5.67 -9.55
N ILE A 220 -2.67 -6.18 -9.98
CA ILE A 220 -1.99 -5.71 -11.21
C ILE A 220 -2.87 -6.00 -12.44
N LYS A 221 -3.45 -7.21 -12.52
CA LYS A 221 -4.36 -7.56 -13.63
C LYS A 221 -5.57 -6.65 -13.72
N LYS A 222 -6.14 -6.24 -12.59
CA LYS A 222 -7.22 -5.25 -12.55
C LYS A 222 -6.76 -3.89 -13.09
N LEU A 223 -5.58 -3.42 -12.67
CA LEU A 223 -5.03 -2.16 -13.16
C LEU A 223 -4.74 -2.20 -14.67
N MET A 224 -4.11 -3.26 -15.17
CA MET A 224 -3.88 -3.46 -16.61
C MET A 224 -5.19 -3.54 -17.40
N GLY A 225 -6.22 -4.18 -16.85
CA GLY A 225 -7.56 -4.26 -17.45
C GLY A 225 -8.33 -2.93 -17.50
N LEU A 226 -7.77 -1.84 -16.97
CA LEU A 226 -8.36 -0.50 -17.07
C LEU A 226 -8.05 0.19 -18.43
N GLN A 227 -7.05 -0.27 -19.14
CA GLN A 227 -6.64 0.31 -20.41
C GLN A 227 -7.54 -0.19 -21.55
N PRO A 228 -8.19 0.68 -22.32
CA PRO A 228 -8.98 0.27 -23.47
C PRO A 228 -8.08 -0.17 -24.63
N LYS A 229 -8.51 -1.12 -25.44
CA LYS A 229 -7.72 -1.59 -26.60
C LYS A 229 -7.81 -0.65 -27.82
N THR A 230 -8.87 0.12 -27.93
CA THR A 230 -9.14 1.03 -29.03
C THR A 230 -9.67 2.35 -28.53
N VAL A 231 -9.45 3.41 -29.29
CA VAL A 231 -9.85 4.79 -28.97
C VAL A 231 -10.39 5.50 -30.19
N THR A 232 -11.18 6.54 -29.98
CA THR A 232 -11.70 7.40 -31.07
C THR A 232 -10.88 8.67 -31.11
N ILE A 233 -10.14 8.87 -32.22
CA ILE A 233 -9.47 10.14 -32.52
C ILE A 233 -10.35 11.03 -33.36
N VAL A 234 -10.16 12.34 -33.23
CA VAL A 234 -10.79 13.36 -34.09
C VAL A 234 -9.70 13.97 -34.96
N THR A 235 -9.79 13.76 -36.27
CA THR A 235 -8.82 14.30 -37.22
C THR A 235 -9.00 15.82 -37.39
N ALA A 236 -8.04 16.50 -38.04
CA ALA A 236 -8.12 17.94 -38.33
C ALA A 236 -9.37 18.31 -39.13
N ASP A 237 -9.87 17.39 -39.96
CA ASP A 237 -11.08 17.55 -40.76
C ASP A 237 -12.38 17.29 -39.98
N GLY A 238 -12.28 16.99 -38.69
CA GLY A 238 -13.43 16.69 -37.81
C GLY A 238 -13.97 15.26 -37.93
N GLU A 239 -13.35 14.40 -38.74
CA GLU A 239 -13.75 12.98 -38.81
C GLU A 239 -13.36 12.20 -37.58
N GLN A 240 -14.26 11.31 -37.12
CA GLN A 240 -14.01 10.39 -36.03
C GLN A 240 -13.49 9.07 -36.56
N LYS A 241 -12.33 8.63 -36.11
CA LYS A 241 -11.70 7.36 -36.49
C LYS A 241 -11.32 6.53 -35.29
N VAL A 242 -11.69 5.26 -35.25
CA VAL A 242 -11.27 4.32 -34.23
C VAL A 242 -9.90 3.75 -34.59
N ILE A 243 -8.95 3.87 -33.68
CA ILE A 243 -7.58 3.35 -33.83
C ILE A 243 -7.19 2.50 -32.63
N PRO A 244 -6.20 1.58 -32.74
CA PRO A 244 -5.58 0.91 -31.62
C PRO A 244 -4.87 1.92 -30.70
N ILE A 245 -4.82 1.62 -29.39
CA ILE A 245 -4.21 2.53 -28.41
C ILE A 245 -2.71 2.78 -28.68
N GLU A 246 -2.01 1.80 -29.23
CA GLU A 246 -0.58 1.88 -29.56
C GLU A 246 -0.27 2.87 -30.69
N ALA A 247 -1.30 3.26 -31.46
CA ALA A 247 -1.16 4.20 -32.57
C ALA A 247 -1.31 5.67 -32.15
N ILE A 248 -1.71 5.95 -30.90
CA ILE A 248 -1.88 7.31 -30.39
C ILE A 248 -0.52 8.01 -30.27
N ARG A 249 -0.50 9.28 -30.63
CA ARG A 249 0.67 10.16 -30.48
C ARG A 249 0.37 11.34 -29.57
N PRO A 250 1.37 11.90 -28.90
CA PRO A 250 1.20 13.17 -28.21
C PRO A 250 0.64 14.24 -29.15
N GLN A 251 -0.28 15.07 -28.65
CA GLN A 251 -1.04 16.11 -29.35
C GLN A 251 -2.25 15.62 -30.15
N ASP A 252 -2.53 14.31 -30.27
CA ASP A 252 -3.76 13.83 -30.87
C ASP A 252 -4.97 14.27 -30.05
N ILE A 253 -6.08 14.60 -30.71
CA ILE A 253 -7.36 14.93 -30.08
C ILE A 253 -8.21 13.67 -30.01
N LEU A 254 -8.55 13.29 -28.80
CA LEU A 254 -9.38 12.12 -28.54
C LEU A 254 -10.78 12.50 -28.05
N LEU A 255 -11.78 11.73 -28.46
CA LEU A 255 -13.17 11.85 -28.04
C LEU A 255 -13.48 10.73 -27.03
N VAL A 256 -14.06 11.08 -25.89
CA VAL A 256 -14.52 10.11 -24.89
C VAL A 256 -16.02 10.30 -24.66
N LYS A 257 -16.76 9.21 -24.83
CA LYS A 257 -18.22 9.16 -24.65
C LYS A 257 -18.57 8.66 -23.24
N PRO A 258 -19.81 8.87 -22.77
CA PRO A 258 -20.25 8.33 -21.47
C PRO A 258 -20.07 6.82 -21.38
N GLY A 259 -19.52 6.36 -20.27
CA GLY A 259 -19.20 4.95 -20.00
C GLY A 259 -17.88 4.47 -20.61
N GLU A 260 -17.21 5.25 -21.45
CA GLU A 260 -15.90 4.90 -21.99
C GLU A 260 -14.77 5.21 -21.01
N ARG A 261 -13.69 4.44 -21.16
CA ARG A 261 -12.45 4.65 -20.40
C ARG A 261 -11.53 5.61 -21.12
N ILE A 262 -10.88 6.47 -20.38
CA ILE A 262 -9.84 7.38 -20.89
C ILE A 262 -8.58 6.56 -21.16
N ALA A 263 -8.04 6.68 -22.36
CA ALA A 263 -6.96 5.81 -22.82
C ALA A 263 -5.56 6.27 -22.40
N VAL A 264 -5.33 7.59 -22.37
CA VAL A 264 -4.03 8.23 -22.15
C VAL A 264 -4.21 9.48 -21.30
N ASP A 265 -3.12 10.01 -20.75
CA ASP A 265 -3.18 11.25 -19.97
C ASP A 265 -3.21 12.47 -20.91
N GLY A 266 -3.98 13.50 -20.51
CA GLY A 266 -4.08 14.72 -21.33
C GLY A 266 -4.88 15.82 -20.66
N THR A 267 -5.21 16.85 -21.46
CA THR A 267 -5.94 18.02 -21.02
C THR A 267 -7.22 18.21 -21.85
N VAL A 268 -8.34 18.43 -21.19
CA VAL A 268 -9.64 18.68 -21.85
C VAL A 268 -9.57 19.94 -22.71
N THR A 269 -10.00 19.82 -23.98
CA THR A 269 -10.01 20.93 -24.95
C THR A 269 -11.42 21.41 -25.27
N ASP A 270 -12.45 20.58 -25.05
CA ASP A 270 -13.85 20.92 -25.35
C ASP A 270 -14.80 19.99 -24.62
N GLY A 271 -15.90 20.51 -24.11
CA GLY A 271 -16.94 19.76 -23.42
C GLY A 271 -16.75 19.65 -21.91
N ASP A 272 -17.87 19.30 -21.25
CA ASP A 272 -17.93 19.15 -19.79
C ASP A 272 -18.38 17.74 -19.41
N SER A 273 -17.79 17.18 -18.36
CA SER A 273 -18.14 15.84 -17.87
C SER A 273 -17.82 15.64 -16.39
N TYR A 274 -18.24 14.46 -15.87
CA TYR A 274 -17.82 13.93 -14.59
C TYR A 274 -17.09 12.62 -14.84
N VAL A 275 -15.88 12.51 -14.28
CA VAL A 275 -15.00 11.36 -14.48
C VAL A 275 -14.79 10.67 -13.13
N ASP A 276 -14.99 9.36 -13.12
CA ASP A 276 -14.68 8.49 -11.98
C ASP A 276 -13.18 8.19 -11.98
N GLU A 277 -12.47 8.78 -11.03
CA GLU A 277 -11.03 8.61 -10.81
C GLU A 277 -10.73 7.67 -9.62
N SER A 278 -11.75 6.99 -9.07
CA SER A 278 -11.64 6.16 -7.87
C SER A 278 -10.61 5.03 -7.99
N MET A 279 -10.35 4.55 -9.20
CA MET A 279 -9.35 3.52 -9.45
C MET A 279 -7.90 4.02 -9.28
N LEU A 280 -7.68 5.33 -9.36
CA LEU A 280 -6.39 5.97 -9.14
C LEU A 280 -6.31 6.59 -7.74
N SER A 281 -7.26 7.45 -7.39
CA SER A 281 -7.26 8.20 -6.14
C SER A 281 -7.78 7.41 -4.93
N GLY A 282 -8.61 6.38 -5.17
CA GLY A 282 -9.35 5.67 -4.14
C GLY A 282 -10.58 6.44 -3.61
N GLU A 283 -10.90 7.61 -4.18
CA GLU A 283 -12.03 8.44 -3.78
C GLU A 283 -13.27 8.10 -4.62
N PRO A 284 -14.44 7.81 -3.99
CA PRO A 284 -15.62 7.35 -4.72
C PRO A 284 -16.39 8.45 -5.43
N VAL A 285 -16.01 9.73 -5.25
CA VAL A 285 -16.72 10.86 -5.83
C VAL A 285 -16.15 11.20 -7.20
N ALA A 286 -17.05 11.27 -8.21
CA ALA A 286 -16.64 11.64 -9.56
C ALA A 286 -16.22 13.12 -9.62
N VAL A 287 -15.13 13.39 -10.33
CA VAL A 287 -14.51 14.71 -10.47
C VAL A 287 -15.05 15.40 -11.70
N ALA A 288 -15.48 16.67 -11.55
CA ALA A 288 -15.91 17.50 -12.67
C ALA A 288 -14.71 17.84 -13.58
N LYS A 289 -14.90 17.70 -14.91
CA LYS A 289 -13.91 18.02 -15.94
C LYS A 289 -14.50 19.03 -16.91
N HIS A 290 -13.76 20.10 -17.14
CA HIS A 290 -14.06 21.18 -18.08
C HIS A 290 -12.79 21.55 -18.83
N GLU A 291 -12.90 22.42 -19.81
CA GLU A 291 -11.76 22.88 -20.60
C GLU A 291 -10.58 23.32 -19.72
N GLY A 292 -9.38 22.84 -20.05
CA GLY A 292 -8.15 23.07 -19.31
C GLY A 292 -7.90 22.08 -18.14
N THR A 293 -8.86 21.22 -17.78
CA THR A 293 -8.64 20.23 -16.70
C THR A 293 -7.92 18.98 -17.20
N LYS A 294 -7.07 18.41 -16.35
CA LYS A 294 -6.34 17.16 -16.66
C LYS A 294 -7.23 15.94 -16.52
N VAL A 295 -6.99 14.96 -17.39
CA VAL A 295 -7.61 13.63 -17.38
C VAL A 295 -6.52 12.56 -17.42
N PHE A 296 -6.80 11.39 -16.83
CA PHE A 296 -5.82 10.33 -16.62
C PHE A 296 -6.27 9.00 -17.22
N ALA A 297 -5.33 8.26 -17.76
CA ALA A 297 -5.55 6.92 -18.30
C ALA A 297 -6.20 5.97 -17.29
N GLY A 298 -7.16 5.15 -17.75
CA GLY A 298 -7.84 4.14 -16.93
C GLY A 298 -9.06 4.64 -16.18
N THR A 299 -9.29 5.95 -16.08
CA THR A 299 -10.48 6.55 -15.45
C THR A 299 -11.70 6.43 -16.37
N ILE A 300 -12.91 6.53 -15.81
CA ILE A 300 -14.16 6.27 -16.52
C ILE A 300 -14.97 7.55 -16.63
N ASN A 301 -15.33 7.91 -17.88
CA ASN A 301 -16.25 9.01 -18.14
C ASN A 301 -17.68 8.61 -17.76
N GLN A 302 -18.34 9.37 -16.87
CA GLN A 302 -19.69 9.05 -16.40
C GLN A 302 -20.79 9.76 -17.17
N LYS A 303 -20.66 11.07 -17.40
CA LYS A 303 -21.69 11.90 -18.00
C LYS A 303 -21.08 12.89 -19.00
N GLY A 304 -21.82 13.18 -20.08
CA GLY A 304 -21.33 14.07 -21.11
C GLY A 304 -20.30 13.40 -22.04
N SER A 305 -19.95 14.08 -23.12
CA SER A 305 -18.84 13.71 -23.99
C SER A 305 -17.88 14.88 -24.03
N PHE A 306 -16.62 14.63 -24.02
CA PHE A 306 -15.61 15.67 -24.09
C PHE A 306 -14.47 15.26 -25.02
N ARG A 307 -13.74 16.25 -25.50
CA ARG A 307 -12.51 16.06 -26.27
C ARG A 307 -11.33 16.46 -25.40
N PHE A 308 -10.25 15.73 -25.52
CA PHE A 308 -9.01 16.06 -24.83
C PHE A 308 -7.81 15.85 -25.73
N ARG A 309 -6.76 16.59 -25.48
CA ARG A 309 -5.48 16.48 -26.18
C ARG A 309 -4.58 15.52 -25.41
N ALA A 310 -4.06 14.50 -26.08
CA ALA A 310 -3.10 13.57 -25.51
C ALA A 310 -1.77 14.26 -25.19
N GLU A 311 -1.27 14.10 -23.97
CA GLU A 311 0.02 14.65 -23.52
C GLU A 311 1.03 13.54 -23.23
N LYS A 312 0.64 12.53 -22.45
CA LYS A 312 1.48 11.38 -22.13
C LYS A 312 0.82 10.10 -22.63
N VAL A 313 1.58 9.29 -23.37
CA VAL A 313 1.09 8.09 -24.06
C VAL A 313 1.93 6.86 -23.67
N GLY A 314 1.38 5.66 -23.81
CA GLY A 314 2.09 4.41 -23.57
C GLY A 314 2.65 4.30 -22.15
N THR A 315 3.96 4.07 -22.02
CA THR A 315 4.66 3.91 -20.74
C THR A 315 4.74 5.18 -19.90
N ASP A 316 4.52 6.35 -20.50
CA ASP A 316 4.64 7.63 -19.78
C ASP A 316 3.37 8.03 -19.03
N THR A 317 2.24 7.32 -19.26
CA THR A 317 0.98 7.57 -18.55
C THR A 317 1.11 7.27 -17.05
N LEU A 318 0.32 8.00 -16.24
CA LEU A 318 0.27 7.77 -14.79
C LEU A 318 -0.11 6.32 -14.45
N LEU A 319 -1.08 5.74 -15.16
CA LEU A 319 -1.48 4.35 -14.98
C LEU A 319 -0.33 3.38 -15.25
N ALA A 320 0.43 3.57 -16.34
CA ALA A 320 1.58 2.73 -16.65
C ALA A 320 2.67 2.85 -15.58
N LYS A 321 2.98 4.06 -15.09
CA LYS A 321 3.92 4.28 -13.99
C LYS A 321 3.48 3.58 -12.70
N ILE A 322 2.18 3.64 -12.37
CA ILE A 322 1.60 2.92 -11.21
C ILE A 322 1.80 1.41 -11.37
N ILE A 323 1.49 0.86 -12.53
CA ILE A 323 1.65 -0.58 -12.82
C ILE A 323 3.12 -0.98 -12.63
N HIS A 324 4.08 -0.24 -13.20
CA HIS A 324 5.51 -0.50 -13.05
C HIS A 324 5.95 -0.43 -11.59
N MET A 325 5.55 0.60 -10.86
CA MET A 325 5.90 0.75 -9.44
C MET A 325 5.38 -0.43 -8.60
N VAL A 326 4.16 -0.91 -8.85
CA VAL A 326 3.59 -2.07 -8.16
C VAL A 326 4.32 -3.36 -8.54
N GLN A 327 4.74 -3.51 -9.80
CA GLN A 327 5.53 -4.65 -10.27
C GLN A 327 6.91 -4.69 -9.60
N ASP A 328 7.62 -3.57 -9.57
CA ASP A 328 8.94 -3.45 -8.92
C ASP A 328 8.85 -3.72 -7.42
N ALA A 329 7.83 -3.16 -6.76
CA ALA A 329 7.58 -3.41 -5.35
C ALA A 329 7.33 -4.89 -5.06
N GLN A 330 6.56 -5.57 -5.89
CA GLN A 330 6.31 -7.00 -5.75
C GLN A 330 7.54 -7.86 -6.09
N GLY A 331 8.45 -7.35 -6.92
CA GLY A 331 9.75 -7.96 -7.23
C GLY A 331 10.76 -7.84 -6.08
N SER A 332 10.62 -6.83 -5.23
CA SER A 332 11.57 -6.54 -4.17
C SER A 332 11.57 -7.57 -3.03
N LYS A 333 12.68 -7.66 -2.29
CA LYS A 333 12.81 -8.54 -1.11
C LYS A 333 12.84 -7.74 0.18
N ALA A 334 11.99 -8.11 1.12
CA ALA A 334 12.05 -7.57 2.48
C ALA A 334 13.27 -8.10 3.25
N PRO A 335 13.83 -7.32 4.20
CA PRO A 335 14.93 -7.78 5.06
C PRO A 335 14.62 -9.09 5.80
N VAL A 336 13.39 -9.27 6.28
CA VAL A 336 12.97 -10.53 6.92
C VAL A 336 13.03 -11.72 5.96
N GLN A 337 12.77 -11.53 4.67
CA GLN A 337 12.86 -12.60 3.66
C GLN A 337 14.32 -13.03 3.45
N GLN A 338 15.27 -12.11 3.44
CA GLN A 338 16.69 -12.43 3.33
C GLN A 338 17.17 -13.27 4.51
N LEU A 339 16.69 -12.96 5.73
CA LEU A 339 16.98 -13.76 6.92
C LEU A 339 16.40 -15.18 6.80
N VAL A 340 15.17 -15.30 6.33
CA VAL A 340 14.48 -16.59 6.12
C VAL A 340 15.22 -17.44 5.08
N ASP A 341 15.67 -16.86 3.97
CA ASP A 341 16.43 -17.53 2.92
C ASP A 341 17.77 -18.08 3.48
N LYS A 342 18.44 -17.31 4.34
CA LYS A 342 19.68 -17.74 5.00
C LYS A 342 19.44 -18.93 5.95
N ILE A 343 18.36 -18.86 6.74
CA ILE A 343 17.97 -19.96 7.65
C ILE A 343 17.64 -21.22 6.84
N ALA A 344 16.87 -21.11 5.77
CA ALA A 344 16.51 -22.23 4.90
C ALA A 344 17.73 -22.93 4.28
N GLY A 345 18.77 -22.18 3.94
CA GLY A 345 20.03 -22.74 3.40
C GLY A 345 20.80 -23.61 4.39
N ILE A 346 20.69 -23.34 5.70
CA ILE A 346 21.32 -24.13 6.76
C ILE A 346 20.42 -25.29 7.19
N PHE A 347 19.13 -25.10 7.15
CA PHE A 347 18.12 -26.03 7.65
C PHE A 347 18.17 -27.40 6.97
N VAL A 348 18.25 -27.44 5.63
CA VAL A 348 18.22 -28.69 4.86
C VAL A 348 19.39 -29.61 5.19
N PRO A 349 20.66 -29.17 5.20
CA PRO A 349 21.77 -30.00 5.64
C PRO A 349 21.64 -30.53 7.08
N VAL A 350 21.15 -29.68 8.01
CA VAL A 350 20.94 -30.05 9.40
C VAL A 350 19.90 -31.19 9.52
N ILE A 351 18.80 -31.06 8.78
CA ILE A 351 17.75 -32.09 8.77
C ILE A 351 18.24 -33.40 8.21
N ILE A 352 19.04 -33.41 7.15
CA ILE A 352 19.66 -34.62 6.63
C ILE A 352 20.52 -35.30 7.71
N GLY A 353 21.28 -34.50 8.45
CA GLY A 353 22.05 -34.97 9.61
C GLY A 353 21.18 -35.61 10.69
N ILE A 354 20.06 -34.94 11.07
CA ILE A 354 19.10 -35.48 12.05
C ILE A 354 18.47 -36.78 11.56
N ALA A 355 18.08 -36.85 10.30
CA ALA A 355 17.49 -38.07 9.72
C ALA A 355 18.44 -39.27 9.76
N VAL A 356 19.71 -39.04 9.41
CA VAL A 356 20.76 -40.11 9.49
C VAL A 356 21.04 -40.46 10.94
N LEU A 357 21.13 -39.52 11.84
CA LEU A 357 21.31 -39.77 13.28
C LEU A 357 20.14 -40.58 13.87
N SER A 358 18.90 -40.21 13.48
CA SER A 358 17.70 -40.96 13.89
C SER A 358 17.78 -42.41 13.39
N PHE A 359 18.17 -42.63 12.13
CA PHE A 359 18.35 -43.95 11.58
C PHE A 359 19.37 -44.78 12.38
N ILE A 360 20.54 -44.20 12.66
CA ILE A 360 21.60 -44.86 13.44
C ILE A 360 21.12 -45.15 14.88
N ALA A 361 20.44 -44.25 15.51
CA ALA A 361 19.89 -44.40 16.85
C ALA A 361 18.92 -45.60 16.91
N TRP A 362 18.01 -45.72 15.97
CA TRP A 362 17.09 -46.85 15.86
C TRP A 362 17.81 -48.19 15.64
N MET A 363 18.84 -48.18 14.79
CA MET A 363 19.69 -49.40 14.56
C MET A 363 20.35 -49.89 15.85
N VAL A 364 20.72 -49.00 16.74
CA VAL A 364 21.41 -49.35 18.01
C VAL A 364 20.41 -49.68 19.12
N LEU A 365 19.25 -48.98 19.19
CA LEU A 365 18.35 -49.04 20.33
C LEU A 365 17.24 -50.11 20.21
N ASP A 366 16.82 -50.45 18.99
CA ASP A 366 15.63 -51.30 18.76
C ASP A 366 15.94 -52.73 18.20
N GLY A 367 17.15 -53.21 18.32
CA GLY A 367 17.51 -54.58 18.06
C GLY A 367 16.99 -55.16 16.71
N GLU A 368 16.06 -56.12 16.79
CA GLU A 368 15.55 -56.81 15.58
C GLU A 368 14.79 -55.93 14.61
N ASN A 369 14.04 -54.89 15.08
CA ASN A 369 13.26 -54.01 14.23
C ASN A 369 14.00 -52.70 13.90
N GLY A 370 15.19 -52.48 14.44
CA GLY A 370 15.93 -51.23 14.36
C GLY A 370 16.15 -50.71 12.94
N PHE A 371 16.38 -51.60 11.97
CA PHE A 371 16.51 -51.21 10.57
C PHE A 371 15.20 -50.69 9.97
N THR A 372 14.08 -51.37 10.22
CA THR A 372 12.78 -50.99 9.66
C THR A 372 12.28 -49.70 10.29
N HIS A 373 12.32 -49.58 11.61
CA HIS A 373 11.91 -48.34 12.33
C HIS A 373 12.85 -47.19 12.03
N GLY A 374 14.15 -47.44 11.94
CA GLY A 374 15.15 -46.44 11.54
C GLY A 374 14.90 -45.88 10.15
N LEU A 375 14.65 -46.78 9.17
CA LEU A 375 14.36 -46.37 7.81
C LEU A 375 13.04 -45.54 7.71
N LEU A 376 12.02 -45.98 8.45
CA LEU A 376 10.75 -45.24 8.54
C LEU A 376 10.93 -43.86 9.18
N ALA A 377 11.70 -43.78 10.27
CA ALA A 377 12.05 -42.53 10.91
C ALA A 377 12.86 -41.61 9.97
N LEU A 378 13.88 -42.14 9.28
CA LEU A 378 14.68 -41.39 8.32
C LEU A 378 13.80 -40.78 7.22
N VAL A 379 12.96 -41.61 6.57
CA VAL A 379 12.06 -41.18 5.50
C VAL A 379 11.07 -40.13 6.05
N THR A 380 10.47 -40.36 7.21
CA THR A 380 9.47 -39.49 7.81
C THR A 380 10.06 -38.11 8.22
N VAL A 381 11.29 -38.13 8.80
CA VAL A 381 12.01 -36.89 9.14
C VAL A 381 12.31 -36.08 7.89
N LEU A 382 12.79 -36.70 6.81
CA LEU A 382 13.07 -36.02 5.55
C LEU A 382 11.80 -35.37 4.94
N ILE A 383 10.64 -36.01 5.09
CA ILE A 383 9.38 -35.50 4.57
C ILE A 383 8.83 -34.35 5.42
N ILE A 384 8.69 -34.59 6.74
CA ILE A 384 8.07 -33.59 7.65
C ILE A 384 8.90 -32.31 7.76
N ALA A 385 10.19 -32.40 7.53
CA ALA A 385 11.10 -31.28 7.57
C ALA A 385 11.10 -30.40 6.31
N CYS A 386 10.30 -30.73 5.29
CA CYS A 386 10.19 -29.89 4.10
C CYS A 386 9.68 -28.48 4.44
N PRO A 387 10.47 -27.40 4.31
CA PRO A 387 10.01 -26.05 4.60
C PRO A 387 9.19 -25.48 3.43
N CYS A 388 8.20 -26.23 2.92
CA CYS A 388 7.45 -25.92 1.71
C CYS A 388 6.76 -24.53 1.80
N ALA A 389 6.14 -24.23 2.94
CA ALA A 389 5.43 -22.99 3.19
C ALA A 389 6.35 -21.79 3.42
N LEU A 390 7.61 -22.01 3.81
CA LEU A 390 8.55 -20.95 4.22
C LEU A 390 8.86 -19.99 3.06
N GLY A 391 9.04 -20.52 1.85
CA GLY A 391 9.32 -19.73 0.65
C GLY A 391 8.19 -18.80 0.21
N LEU A 392 6.95 -19.08 0.70
CA LEU A 392 5.76 -18.27 0.41
C LEU A 392 5.36 -17.34 1.55
N ALA A 393 5.81 -17.61 2.77
CA ALA A 393 5.33 -16.96 3.99
C ALA A 393 5.44 -15.43 3.93
N THR A 394 6.55 -14.91 3.42
CA THR A 394 6.80 -13.47 3.28
C THR A 394 6.28 -12.90 1.97
N PRO A 395 6.63 -13.46 0.78
CA PRO A 395 6.27 -12.84 -0.48
C PRO A 395 4.76 -12.75 -0.72
N THR A 396 3.97 -13.78 -0.37
CA THR A 396 2.52 -13.74 -0.57
C THR A 396 1.83 -12.65 0.26
N ALA A 397 2.28 -12.44 1.50
CA ALA A 397 1.74 -11.37 2.35
C ALA A 397 2.11 -9.99 1.80
N ILE A 398 3.35 -9.81 1.32
CA ILE A 398 3.82 -8.57 0.69
C ILE A 398 3.01 -8.27 -0.57
N MET A 399 2.87 -9.24 -1.49
CA MET A 399 2.12 -9.07 -2.73
C MET A 399 0.66 -8.66 -2.46
N VAL A 400 -0.01 -9.29 -1.48
CA VAL A 400 -1.37 -8.93 -1.08
C VAL A 400 -1.40 -7.54 -0.45
N GLY A 401 -0.43 -7.20 0.39
CA GLY A 401 -0.32 -5.89 1.05
C GLY A 401 -0.11 -4.76 0.05
N ILE A 402 0.88 -4.88 -0.84
CA ILE A 402 1.16 -3.90 -1.90
C ILE A 402 -0.03 -3.76 -2.84
N GLY A 403 -0.62 -4.89 -3.29
CA GLY A 403 -1.77 -4.86 -4.17
C GLY A 403 -2.98 -4.16 -3.54
N LYS A 404 -3.22 -4.39 -2.24
CA LYS A 404 -4.28 -3.72 -1.50
C LYS A 404 -4.01 -2.23 -1.30
N GLY A 405 -2.74 -1.85 -1.09
CA GLY A 405 -2.34 -0.45 -1.05
C GLY A 405 -2.64 0.25 -2.37
N ALA A 406 -2.22 -0.35 -3.49
CA ALA A 406 -2.45 0.19 -4.83
C ALA A 406 -3.96 0.35 -5.15
N GLU A 407 -4.80 -0.62 -4.78
CA GLU A 407 -6.28 -0.51 -4.91
C GLU A 407 -6.87 0.68 -4.11
N GLN A 408 -6.14 1.25 -3.16
CA GLN A 408 -6.56 2.38 -2.32
C GLN A 408 -5.78 3.68 -2.61
N GLY A 409 -5.05 3.74 -3.72
CA GLY A 409 -4.22 4.89 -4.08
C GLY A 409 -2.96 5.06 -3.21
N ILE A 410 -2.54 4.01 -2.49
CA ILE A 410 -1.32 3.98 -1.70
C ILE A 410 -0.29 3.13 -2.44
N LEU A 411 0.66 3.77 -3.10
CA LEU A 411 1.74 3.11 -3.82
C LEU A 411 2.96 2.91 -2.92
N ILE A 412 3.49 1.72 -2.90
CA ILE A 412 4.62 1.33 -2.05
C ILE A 412 5.76 0.90 -2.98
N LYS A 413 6.92 1.53 -2.86
CA LYS A 413 8.04 1.33 -3.78
C LYS A 413 8.74 -0.02 -3.63
N ASP A 414 8.81 -0.53 -2.38
CA ASP A 414 9.48 -1.78 -2.08
C ASP A 414 8.97 -2.42 -0.78
N ALA A 415 9.35 -3.68 -0.57
CA ALA A 415 8.97 -4.46 0.60
C ALA A 415 9.65 -3.98 1.89
N GLU A 416 10.81 -3.33 1.80
CA GLU A 416 11.52 -2.75 2.94
C GLU A 416 10.73 -1.58 3.52
N SER A 417 10.15 -0.75 2.66
CA SER A 417 9.28 0.37 3.04
C SER A 417 8.09 -0.06 3.90
N LEU A 418 7.51 -1.25 3.64
CA LEU A 418 6.48 -1.83 4.50
C LEU A 418 7.00 -2.18 5.90
N GLU A 419 8.23 -2.70 6.02
CA GLU A 419 8.80 -3.02 7.32
C GLU A 419 9.16 -1.77 8.11
N ILE A 420 9.68 -0.73 7.45
CA ILE A 420 10.01 0.56 8.06
C ILE A 420 8.74 1.26 8.52
N ALA A 421 7.71 1.33 7.67
CA ALA A 421 6.43 1.98 7.97
C ALA A 421 5.74 1.42 9.23
N LYS A 422 5.96 0.14 9.55
CA LYS A 422 5.47 -0.44 10.80
C LYS A 422 6.14 0.15 12.05
N LYS A 423 7.41 0.59 11.91
CA LYS A 423 8.26 1.04 13.04
C LYS A 423 8.20 2.54 13.28
N ILE A 424 7.44 3.29 12.48
CA ILE A 424 7.37 4.74 12.56
C ILE A 424 6.90 5.19 13.94
N ASP A 425 7.72 6.03 14.58
CA ASP A 425 7.50 6.66 15.88
C ASP A 425 7.08 8.13 15.71
N ALA A 426 7.58 8.79 14.66
CA ALA A 426 7.33 10.20 14.39
C ALA A 426 6.99 10.43 12.91
N VAL A 427 5.99 11.29 12.66
CA VAL A 427 5.60 11.77 11.33
C VAL A 427 5.85 13.27 11.28
N VAL A 428 6.66 13.69 10.33
CA VAL A 428 6.95 15.11 10.04
C VAL A 428 6.16 15.50 8.80
N LEU A 429 5.28 16.47 8.93
CA LEU A 429 4.42 16.98 7.87
C LEU A 429 4.98 18.32 7.37
N ASP A 430 5.09 18.50 6.06
CA ASP A 430 5.18 19.84 5.50
C ASP A 430 3.84 20.56 5.66
N LYS A 431 3.85 21.89 5.74
CA LYS A 431 2.62 22.66 5.85
C LYS A 431 1.89 22.76 4.50
N THR A 432 2.58 23.35 3.51
CA THR A 432 1.96 23.82 2.26
C THR A 432 1.63 22.66 1.33
N GLY A 433 0.37 22.60 0.85
CA GLY A 433 -0.06 21.49 -0.03
C GLY A 433 -0.21 20.12 0.66
N THR A 434 0.32 19.98 1.88
CA THR A 434 0.23 18.75 2.70
C THR A 434 -0.83 18.91 3.79
N VAL A 435 -0.58 19.71 4.83
CA VAL A 435 -1.56 20.00 5.89
C VAL A 435 -2.65 20.95 5.39
N THR A 436 -2.28 21.87 4.50
CA THR A 436 -3.17 22.85 3.88
C THR A 436 -3.44 22.50 2.42
N GLU A 437 -4.45 23.15 1.82
CA GLU A 437 -4.82 22.92 0.41
C GLU A 437 -3.72 23.35 -0.57
N GLY A 438 -2.80 24.24 -0.14
CA GLY A 438 -1.74 24.80 -0.98
C GLY A 438 -2.25 25.85 -1.97
N LYS A 439 -3.52 26.25 -1.84
CA LYS A 439 -4.16 27.30 -2.62
C LYS A 439 -4.59 28.41 -1.68
N PRO A 440 -3.94 29.59 -1.76
CA PRO A 440 -4.39 30.76 -1.01
C PRO A 440 -5.82 31.12 -1.42
N VAL A 441 -6.65 31.49 -0.45
CA VAL A 441 -8.01 32.01 -0.69
C VAL A 441 -8.24 33.26 0.11
N VAL A 442 -9.04 34.18 -0.43
CA VAL A 442 -9.48 35.37 0.30
C VAL A 442 -10.49 34.94 1.35
N SER A 443 -10.12 35.08 2.61
CA SER A 443 -10.99 34.77 3.76
C SER A 443 -11.93 35.95 4.08
N GLN A 444 -11.41 37.16 3.93
CA GLN A 444 -12.14 38.40 4.22
C GLN A 444 -11.64 39.53 3.34
N LEU A 445 -12.58 40.26 2.71
CA LEU A 445 -12.31 41.49 1.97
C LEU A 445 -13.04 42.64 2.69
N THR A 446 -12.28 43.62 3.17
CA THR A 446 -12.82 44.79 3.91
C THR A 446 -12.53 46.05 3.13
N TRP A 447 -13.57 46.81 2.82
CA TRP A 447 -13.50 48.05 2.12
C TRP A 447 -13.61 49.23 3.08
N GLU A 448 -12.96 50.35 2.76
CA GLU A 448 -13.28 51.64 3.38
C GLU A 448 -14.67 52.05 2.93
N THR A 449 -15.52 52.48 3.89
CA THR A 449 -16.96 52.65 3.68
C THR A 449 -17.27 53.69 2.58
N THR A 450 -16.38 54.64 2.34
CA THR A 450 -16.51 55.71 1.31
C THR A 450 -16.02 55.28 -0.06
N ALA A 451 -15.30 54.15 -0.18
CA ALA A 451 -14.60 53.73 -1.40
C ALA A 451 -15.31 52.63 -2.21
N VAL A 452 -16.38 52.05 -1.70
CA VAL A 452 -17.07 50.91 -2.33
C VAL A 452 -17.83 51.35 -3.57
N SER A 453 -17.26 51.13 -4.74
CA SER A 453 -17.97 51.22 -6.03
C SER A 453 -17.61 50.05 -6.93
N ALA A 454 -18.50 49.69 -7.85
CA ALA A 454 -18.24 48.63 -8.83
C ALA A 454 -17.01 48.95 -9.71
N GLU A 455 -16.73 50.23 -9.93
CA GLU A 455 -15.56 50.69 -10.68
C GLU A 455 -14.27 50.41 -9.90
N VAL A 456 -14.21 50.74 -8.60
CA VAL A 456 -13.02 50.48 -7.76
C VAL A 456 -12.77 48.99 -7.58
N GLN A 457 -13.80 48.16 -7.46
CA GLN A 457 -13.68 46.69 -7.43
C GLN A 457 -13.12 46.17 -8.75
N SER A 458 -13.60 46.71 -9.89
CA SER A 458 -13.11 46.33 -11.23
C SER A 458 -11.63 46.68 -11.41
N ILE A 459 -11.17 47.84 -10.84
CA ILE A 459 -9.74 48.22 -10.89
C ILE A 459 -8.88 47.26 -10.06
N PHE A 460 -9.31 46.90 -8.85
CA PHE A 460 -8.57 45.97 -8.00
C PHE A 460 -8.46 44.58 -8.68
N TYR A 461 -9.59 44.06 -9.17
CA TYR A 461 -9.63 42.82 -9.95
C TYR A 461 -8.66 42.87 -11.15
N SER A 462 -8.72 43.95 -11.95
CA SER A 462 -7.93 44.04 -13.19
C SER A 462 -6.43 44.22 -12.93
N LEU A 463 -6.07 44.90 -11.86
CA LEU A 463 -4.69 45.07 -11.42
C LEU A 463 -4.07 43.73 -11.00
N GLU A 464 -4.79 42.92 -10.20
CA GLU A 464 -4.36 41.62 -9.75
C GLU A 464 -4.35 40.60 -10.90
N MET A 465 -5.24 40.72 -11.89
CA MET A 465 -5.30 39.85 -13.04
C MET A 465 -4.04 39.92 -13.92
N LEU A 466 -3.27 40.98 -13.85
CA LEU A 466 -2.01 41.18 -14.55
C LEU A 466 -0.80 40.58 -13.77
N SER A 467 -1.02 40.06 -12.55
CA SER A 467 0.04 39.49 -11.71
C SER A 467 0.00 37.97 -11.73
N GLU A 468 1.16 37.35 -11.87
CA GLU A 468 1.33 35.89 -11.78
C GLU A 468 1.50 35.41 -10.33
N HIS A 469 1.34 36.29 -9.34
CA HIS A 469 1.56 35.93 -7.94
C HIS A 469 0.38 35.10 -7.40
N PRO A 470 0.58 33.99 -6.63
CA PRO A 470 -0.50 33.15 -6.09
C PRO A 470 -1.53 33.93 -5.21
N LEU A 471 -1.11 35.00 -4.54
CA LEU A 471 -2.03 35.87 -3.78
C LEU A 471 -2.93 36.70 -4.69
N ALA A 472 -2.44 37.07 -5.86
CA ALA A 472 -3.23 37.79 -6.88
C ALA A 472 -4.29 36.87 -7.48
N GLU A 473 -3.92 35.61 -7.80
CA GLU A 473 -4.85 34.57 -8.27
C GLU A 473 -6.01 34.38 -7.28
N ALA A 474 -5.71 34.33 -5.97
CA ALA A 474 -6.73 34.20 -4.93
C ALA A 474 -7.72 35.39 -4.92
N ILE A 475 -7.23 36.62 -5.16
CA ILE A 475 -8.07 37.82 -5.26
C ILE A 475 -8.93 37.79 -6.52
N VAL A 476 -8.35 37.43 -7.66
CA VAL A 476 -9.04 37.27 -8.94
C VAL A 476 -10.16 36.23 -8.84
N GLU A 477 -9.90 35.10 -8.24
CA GLU A 477 -10.88 34.04 -8.03
C GLU A 477 -12.02 34.48 -7.10
N HIS A 478 -11.70 35.24 -6.04
CA HIS A 478 -12.69 35.78 -5.13
C HIS A 478 -13.69 36.73 -5.82
N PHE A 479 -13.21 37.54 -6.75
CA PHE A 479 -14.07 38.46 -7.52
C PHE A 479 -14.89 37.76 -8.61
N GLY A 480 -14.47 36.59 -9.07
CA GLY A 480 -15.11 35.79 -10.12
C GLY A 480 -15.20 36.56 -11.45
N LYS A 481 -16.34 36.48 -12.15
CA LYS A 481 -16.55 37.18 -13.43
C LYS A 481 -16.84 38.67 -13.22
N THR A 482 -15.80 39.44 -12.94
CA THR A 482 -15.87 40.89 -12.83
C THR A 482 -15.43 41.57 -14.13
N ARG A 483 -15.93 42.77 -14.43
CA ARG A 483 -15.58 43.51 -15.64
C ARG A 483 -14.09 43.89 -15.59
N PHE A 484 -13.34 43.62 -16.64
CA PHE A 484 -11.96 44.04 -16.80
C PHE A 484 -11.93 45.58 -17.11
N THR A 485 -11.08 46.30 -16.40
CA THR A 485 -10.75 47.73 -16.64
C THR A 485 -9.33 47.79 -17.18
N GLU A 486 -9.11 48.49 -18.28
CA GLU A 486 -7.79 48.65 -18.87
C GLU A 486 -6.82 49.33 -17.91
N ILE A 487 -5.66 48.71 -17.67
CA ILE A 487 -4.60 49.19 -16.77
C ILE A 487 -3.43 49.69 -17.64
N GLU A 488 -3.06 50.93 -17.45
CA GLU A 488 -1.88 51.54 -18.06
C GLU A 488 -0.68 51.49 -17.10
N ASP A 489 0.55 51.52 -17.63
CA ASP A 489 1.79 51.58 -16.86
C ASP A 489 1.86 50.55 -15.70
N PHE A 490 1.44 49.32 -15.98
CA PHE A 490 1.58 48.22 -15.00
C PHE A 490 3.04 47.94 -14.67
N ASP A 491 3.39 47.91 -13.38
CA ASP A 491 4.73 47.58 -12.90
C ASP A 491 4.68 46.73 -11.63
N SER A 492 5.66 45.83 -11.48
CA SER A 492 5.82 44.91 -10.33
C SER A 492 6.96 45.38 -9.45
N ILE A 493 6.66 45.78 -8.22
CA ILE A 493 7.63 46.24 -7.22
C ILE A 493 8.08 45.03 -6.39
N THR A 494 9.28 44.54 -6.68
CA THR A 494 9.82 43.32 -6.07
C THR A 494 9.71 43.29 -4.55
N GLY A 495 9.06 42.27 -4.00
CA GLY A 495 8.85 42.04 -2.58
C GLY A 495 7.87 42.98 -1.90
N LYS A 496 7.17 43.89 -2.63
CA LYS A 496 6.24 44.84 -2.07
C LYS A 496 4.83 44.79 -2.66
N GLY A 497 4.68 44.60 -3.97
CA GLY A 497 3.38 44.56 -4.63
C GLY A 497 3.43 45.02 -6.08
N ILE A 498 2.29 45.49 -6.61
CA ILE A 498 2.08 45.88 -7.99
C ILE A 498 1.46 47.29 -8.04
N THR A 499 1.64 47.95 -9.17
CA THR A 499 1.08 49.26 -9.42
C THR A 499 0.60 49.39 -10.87
N GLY A 500 -0.36 50.24 -11.12
CA GLY A 500 -0.86 50.55 -12.45
C GLY A 500 -1.72 51.80 -12.46
N LYS A 501 -1.97 52.35 -13.65
CA LYS A 501 -2.77 53.57 -13.83
C LYS A 501 -4.11 53.28 -14.49
N VAL A 502 -5.14 53.98 -14.04
CA VAL A 502 -6.45 53.99 -14.67
C VAL A 502 -6.91 55.43 -14.77
N GLN A 503 -7.18 55.88 -15.98
CA GLN A 503 -7.62 57.25 -16.25
C GLN A 503 -6.71 58.33 -15.61
N GLY A 504 -5.39 58.11 -15.65
CA GLY A 504 -4.39 59.03 -15.09
C GLY A 504 -4.20 58.99 -13.58
N LYS A 505 -4.93 58.12 -12.82
CA LYS A 505 -4.75 57.87 -11.38
C LYS A 505 -3.98 56.56 -11.16
N THR A 506 -3.00 56.61 -10.24
CA THR A 506 -2.20 55.43 -9.90
C THR A 506 -2.87 54.67 -8.77
N TYR A 507 -2.90 53.34 -8.94
CA TYR A 507 -3.37 52.38 -7.94
C TYR A 507 -2.26 51.44 -7.54
N TYR A 508 -2.31 50.96 -6.31
CA TYR A 508 -1.32 50.09 -5.73
C TYR A 508 -2.02 48.88 -5.08
N ALA A 509 -1.46 47.67 -5.28
CA ALA A 509 -1.85 46.51 -4.53
C ALA A 509 -0.60 45.80 -3.96
N GLY A 510 -0.55 45.54 -2.64
CA GLY A 510 0.64 44.94 -2.03
C GLY A 510 0.65 44.96 -0.51
N ASN A 511 1.84 44.85 0.06
CA ASN A 511 2.01 44.82 1.52
C ASN A 511 1.98 46.27 2.12
N ARG A 512 1.88 46.33 3.46
CA ARG A 512 1.85 47.59 4.19
C ARG A 512 3.08 48.48 3.92
N SER A 513 4.28 47.87 3.74
CA SER A 513 5.50 48.66 3.51
C SER A 513 5.49 49.38 2.17
N LEU A 514 4.73 48.91 1.16
CA LEU A 514 4.52 49.64 -0.09
C LEU A 514 3.76 50.94 0.14
N LEU A 515 2.69 50.90 0.95
CA LEU A 515 1.88 52.11 1.26
C LEU A 515 2.67 53.14 2.07
N GLU A 516 3.44 52.65 3.06
CA GLU A 516 4.30 53.49 3.90
C GLU A 516 5.40 54.18 3.07
N GLU A 517 6.05 53.48 2.15
CA GLU A 517 7.03 54.08 1.23
C GLU A 517 6.44 55.14 0.32
N LYS A 518 5.25 54.86 -0.23
CA LYS A 518 4.51 55.82 -1.08
C LYS A 518 3.81 56.91 -0.28
N ARG A 519 3.88 56.88 1.06
CA ARG A 519 3.25 57.83 1.97
C ARG A 519 1.73 57.92 1.79
N ILE A 520 1.09 56.79 1.48
CA ILE A 520 -0.36 56.69 1.30
C ILE A 520 -1.04 56.70 2.68
N ALA A 521 -2.09 57.46 2.84
CA ALA A 521 -2.84 57.49 4.09
C ALA A 521 -3.54 56.14 4.35
N ILE A 522 -3.45 55.65 5.59
CA ILE A 522 -4.11 54.43 6.00
C ILE A 522 -5.24 54.77 6.99
N PRO A 523 -6.52 54.57 6.63
CA PRO A 523 -7.65 54.79 7.53
C PRO A 523 -7.54 53.88 8.77
N ALA A 524 -7.96 54.42 9.94
CA ALA A 524 -7.91 53.66 11.19
C ALA A 524 -8.77 52.38 11.12
N SER A 525 -9.93 52.45 10.46
CA SER A 525 -10.83 51.32 10.20
C SER A 525 -10.12 50.14 9.54
N LEU A 526 -9.35 50.39 8.47
CA LEU A 526 -8.59 49.36 7.75
C LEU A 526 -7.35 48.93 8.54
N SER A 527 -6.70 49.85 9.26
CA SER A 527 -5.54 49.48 10.11
C SER A 527 -5.93 48.54 11.23
N ASP A 528 -7.06 48.76 11.91
CA ASP A 528 -7.56 47.89 12.97
C ASP A 528 -8.04 46.52 12.42
N ALA A 529 -8.67 46.52 11.24
CA ALA A 529 -9.05 45.29 10.56
C ALA A 529 -7.81 44.51 10.13
N ALA A 530 -6.79 45.14 9.57
CA ALA A 530 -5.53 44.48 9.19
C ALA A 530 -4.79 43.89 10.41
N ALA A 531 -4.80 44.61 11.55
CA ALA A 531 -4.21 44.12 12.79
C ALA A 531 -4.92 42.84 13.28
N ARG A 532 -6.24 42.76 13.19
CA ARG A 532 -7.01 41.53 13.51
C ARG A 532 -6.66 40.39 12.58
N LEU A 533 -6.69 40.62 11.26
CA LEU A 533 -6.34 39.59 10.26
C LEU A 533 -4.90 39.07 10.46
N THR A 534 -3.96 39.97 10.76
CA THR A 534 -2.58 39.58 11.05
C THR A 534 -2.47 38.79 12.35
N ALA A 535 -3.25 39.12 13.39
CA ALA A 535 -3.32 38.34 14.63
C ALA A 535 -3.91 36.94 14.41
N GLU A 536 -4.80 36.79 13.44
CA GLU A 536 -5.34 35.50 12.97
C GLU A 536 -4.42 34.77 11.98
N ALA A 537 -3.17 35.25 11.83
CA ALA A 537 -2.15 34.66 10.95
C ALA A 537 -2.51 34.69 9.45
N GLN A 538 -3.29 35.67 9.01
CA GLN A 538 -3.61 35.86 7.61
C GLN A 538 -2.60 36.80 6.93
N THR A 539 -2.33 36.57 5.65
CA THR A 539 -1.57 37.52 4.82
C THR A 539 -2.48 38.64 4.38
N VAL A 540 -2.12 39.88 4.69
CA VAL A 540 -2.92 41.07 4.36
C VAL A 540 -2.34 41.73 3.11
N ILE A 541 -3.15 41.80 2.05
CA ILE A 541 -2.89 42.61 0.84
C ILE A 541 -3.71 43.86 0.92
N TRP A 542 -3.04 44.99 0.75
CA TRP A 542 -3.61 46.32 0.74
C TRP A 542 -3.88 46.78 -0.69
N PHE A 543 -5.04 47.34 -0.94
CA PHE A 543 -5.38 48.01 -2.19
C PHE A 543 -5.57 49.50 -1.90
N ALA A 544 -4.90 50.37 -2.67
CA ALA A 544 -4.87 51.82 -2.41
C ALA A 544 -4.83 52.64 -3.70
N SER A 545 -5.32 53.88 -3.62
CA SER A 545 -5.03 54.95 -4.55
C SER A 545 -3.77 55.74 -4.12
N GLU A 546 -3.39 56.76 -4.85
CA GLU A 546 -2.30 57.68 -4.45
C GLU A 546 -2.57 58.40 -3.13
N GLU A 547 -3.83 58.55 -2.76
CA GLU A 547 -4.25 59.38 -1.61
C GLU A 547 -4.47 58.52 -0.34
N SER A 548 -5.15 57.38 -0.48
CA SER A 548 -5.59 56.58 0.66
C SER A 548 -5.73 55.13 0.32
N ALA A 549 -5.58 54.26 1.34
CA ALA A 549 -5.95 52.84 1.27
C ALA A 549 -7.46 52.70 1.12
N LEU A 550 -7.91 51.89 0.19
CA LEU A 550 -9.30 51.68 -0.22
C LEU A 550 -9.88 50.36 0.30
N ALA A 551 -9.04 49.33 0.36
CA ALA A 551 -9.44 47.98 0.84
C ALA A 551 -8.24 47.19 1.39
N ILE A 552 -8.59 46.17 2.16
CA ILE A 552 -7.65 45.09 2.54
C ILE A 552 -8.28 43.74 2.24
N ALA A 553 -7.46 42.82 1.73
CA ALA A 553 -7.82 41.42 1.55
C ALA A 553 -6.99 40.56 2.51
N GLY A 554 -7.65 39.81 3.39
CA GLY A 554 -7.05 38.81 4.23
C GLY A 554 -7.01 37.48 3.46
N ILE A 555 -5.82 36.94 3.25
CA ILE A 555 -5.60 35.71 2.47
C ILE A 555 -5.02 34.65 3.39
N THR A 556 -5.56 33.44 3.31
CA THR A 556 -5.12 32.28 4.10
C THR A 556 -5.09 31.03 3.25
N ASP A 557 -4.17 30.12 3.57
CA ASP A 557 -4.17 28.78 3.03
C ASP A 557 -4.99 27.88 3.96
N GLN A 558 -6.07 27.31 3.44
CA GLN A 558 -7.04 26.57 4.24
C GLN A 558 -6.49 25.21 4.66
N ILE A 559 -6.75 24.81 5.91
CA ILE A 559 -6.41 23.47 6.41
C ILE A 559 -7.37 22.46 5.78
N LYS A 560 -6.84 21.39 5.21
CA LYS A 560 -7.67 20.30 4.69
C LYS A 560 -8.49 19.68 5.83
N LYS A 561 -9.75 19.41 5.59
CA LYS A 561 -10.63 18.73 6.59
C LYS A 561 -10.05 17.37 7.01
N THR A 562 -9.43 16.68 6.07
CA THR A 562 -8.76 15.39 6.28
C THR A 562 -7.51 15.46 7.15
N SER A 563 -6.85 16.64 7.23
CA SER A 563 -5.64 16.83 8.05
C SER A 563 -5.94 16.71 9.55
N ILE A 564 -7.03 17.29 10.01
CA ILE A 564 -7.43 17.24 11.43
C ILE A 564 -7.68 15.77 11.84
N GLN A 565 -8.43 15.05 11.00
CA GLN A 565 -8.72 13.63 11.24
C GLN A 565 -7.43 12.78 11.22
N ALA A 566 -6.59 12.95 10.21
CA ALA A 566 -5.34 12.20 10.07
C ALA A 566 -4.39 12.39 11.26
N VAL A 567 -4.25 13.64 11.73
CA VAL A 567 -3.43 13.98 12.92
C VAL A 567 -4.00 13.29 14.17
N ALA A 568 -5.31 13.32 14.36
CA ALA A 568 -5.97 12.67 15.48
C ALA A 568 -5.76 11.14 15.46
N GLU A 569 -5.86 10.51 14.28
CA GLU A 569 -5.63 9.07 14.12
C GLU A 569 -4.17 8.69 14.36
N LEU A 570 -3.20 9.46 13.86
CA LEU A 570 -1.78 9.24 14.09
C LEU A 570 -1.44 9.32 15.59
N ARG A 571 -1.93 10.36 16.27
CA ARG A 571 -1.74 10.53 17.73
C ARG A 571 -2.38 9.40 18.53
N THR A 572 -3.59 8.97 18.16
CA THR A 572 -4.26 7.81 18.79
C THR A 572 -3.48 6.51 18.58
N ALA A 573 -2.75 6.41 17.46
CA ALA A 573 -1.86 5.28 17.19
C ALA A 573 -0.52 5.34 17.94
N GLY A 574 -0.29 6.37 18.77
CA GLY A 574 0.93 6.59 19.54
C GLY A 574 2.09 7.15 18.72
N ILE A 575 1.81 7.81 17.59
CA ILE A 575 2.79 8.40 16.70
C ILE A 575 2.89 9.90 17.00
N GLU A 576 4.08 10.41 17.19
CA GLU A 576 4.33 11.83 17.38
C GLU A 576 4.18 12.56 16.03
N VAL A 577 3.49 13.70 16.02
CA VAL A 577 3.26 14.49 14.80
C VAL A 577 3.94 15.85 14.93
N TYR A 578 4.77 16.16 13.94
CA TYR A 578 5.51 17.40 13.80
C TYR A 578 5.08 18.13 12.53
N MET A 579 5.04 19.47 12.55
CA MET A 579 4.85 20.29 11.36
C MET A 579 6.07 21.17 11.14
N LEU A 580 6.58 21.19 9.91
CA LEU A 580 7.66 22.11 9.48
C LEU A 580 7.09 23.11 8.45
N THR A 581 7.48 24.37 8.59
CA THR A 581 7.08 25.42 7.65
C THR A 581 8.11 26.53 7.54
N GLY A 582 8.22 27.13 6.36
CA GLY A 582 8.98 28.37 6.16
C GLY A 582 8.26 29.62 6.65
N ASP A 583 6.98 29.54 7.04
CA ASP A 583 6.19 30.66 7.52
C ASP A 583 6.71 31.20 8.85
N ASN A 584 6.19 32.37 9.21
CA ASN A 584 6.44 32.98 10.52
C ASN A 584 5.78 32.20 11.66
N GLU A 585 6.27 32.45 12.88
CA GLU A 585 5.87 31.77 14.11
C GLU A 585 4.35 31.85 14.39
N ALA A 586 3.73 33.03 14.11
CA ALA A 586 2.30 33.22 14.39
C ALA A 586 1.41 32.35 13.49
N THR A 587 1.72 32.29 12.19
CA THR A 587 1.01 31.46 11.22
C THR A 587 1.19 29.96 11.53
N ALA A 588 2.42 29.55 11.81
CA ALA A 588 2.72 28.18 12.15
C ALA A 588 1.98 27.69 13.40
N ARG A 589 1.94 28.51 14.44
CA ARG A 589 1.23 28.24 15.69
C ARG A 589 -0.26 28.04 15.47
N GLU A 590 -0.88 28.97 14.73
CA GLU A 590 -2.33 28.92 14.50
C GLU A 590 -2.75 27.71 13.67
N ILE A 591 -1.99 27.40 12.62
CA ILE A 591 -2.25 26.21 11.80
C ILE A 591 -2.04 24.92 12.63
N ALA A 592 -0.96 24.84 13.40
CA ALA A 592 -0.70 23.67 14.26
C ALA A 592 -1.82 23.49 15.29
N ARG A 593 -2.29 24.59 15.91
CA ARG A 593 -3.40 24.58 16.88
C ARG A 593 -4.70 24.07 16.23
N LYS A 594 -5.07 24.62 15.06
CA LYS A 594 -6.30 24.23 14.33
C LYS A 594 -6.24 22.80 13.84
N ALA A 595 -5.07 22.33 13.36
CA ALA A 595 -4.87 20.96 12.91
C ALA A 595 -4.67 19.95 14.04
N GLY A 596 -4.53 20.40 15.31
CA GLY A 596 -4.28 19.53 16.47
C GLY A 596 -2.86 18.95 16.54
N ILE A 597 -1.89 19.61 15.88
CA ILE A 597 -0.47 19.19 15.83
C ILE A 597 0.25 19.76 17.06
N PRO A 598 0.82 18.89 17.94
CA PRO A 598 1.44 19.36 19.20
C PRO A 598 2.80 20.01 19.01
N HIS A 599 3.53 19.63 17.97
CA HIS A 599 4.90 20.10 17.74
C HIS A 599 5.02 20.76 16.37
N TYR A 600 5.56 21.96 16.32
CA TYR A 600 5.80 22.66 15.06
C TYR A 600 7.13 23.43 15.10
N LYS A 601 7.69 23.71 13.94
CA LYS A 601 8.85 24.59 13.78
C LYS A 601 8.62 25.53 12.60
N ALA A 602 8.70 26.82 12.88
CA ALA A 602 8.52 27.92 11.92
C ALA A 602 9.86 28.41 11.37
N GLY A 603 9.82 29.16 10.26
CA GLY A 603 11.00 29.78 9.64
C GLY A 603 12.07 28.80 9.17
N VAL A 604 11.68 27.58 8.77
CA VAL A 604 12.60 26.50 8.41
C VAL A 604 12.96 26.59 6.93
N LEU A 605 14.24 26.75 6.62
CA LEU A 605 14.72 26.68 5.26
C LEU A 605 14.73 25.22 4.74
N PRO A 606 14.66 24.97 3.43
CA PRO A 606 14.63 23.60 2.86
C PRO A 606 15.78 22.70 3.36
N GLN A 607 16.99 23.23 3.46
CA GLN A 607 18.16 22.52 3.98
C GLN A 607 18.05 22.17 5.49
N ASP A 608 17.37 23.00 6.27
CA ASP A 608 17.22 22.79 7.72
C ASP A 608 16.16 21.73 8.05
N LYS A 609 15.24 21.44 7.10
CA LYS A 609 14.27 20.34 7.25
C LYS A 609 14.97 18.99 7.38
N ALA A 610 15.99 18.72 6.55
CA ALA A 610 16.78 17.49 6.63
C ALA A 610 17.55 17.37 7.96
N ALA A 611 18.13 18.49 8.44
CA ALA A 611 18.82 18.52 9.73
C ALA A 611 17.86 18.26 10.90
N PHE A 612 16.61 18.73 10.82
CA PHE A 612 15.58 18.44 11.83
C PHE A 612 15.26 16.94 11.90
N ILE A 613 15.10 16.27 10.74
CA ILE A 613 14.86 14.82 10.67
C ILE A 613 16.05 14.06 11.24
N SER A 614 17.29 14.42 10.85
CA SER A 614 18.50 13.80 11.40
C SER A 614 18.58 13.90 12.94
N ARG A 615 18.14 15.02 13.52
CA ARG A 615 18.10 15.17 14.98
C ARG A 615 17.11 14.19 15.62
N LEU A 616 15.89 14.05 15.09
CA LEU A 616 14.92 13.08 15.59
C LEU A 616 15.43 11.64 15.47
N GLN A 617 16.16 11.32 14.39
CA GLN A 617 16.80 10.02 14.21
C GLN A 617 17.91 9.78 15.23
N GLN A 618 18.72 10.80 15.56
CA GLN A 618 19.74 10.72 16.63
C GLN A 618 19.11 10.53 18.02
N GLU A 619 17.89 11.02 18.23
CA GLU A 619 17.10 10.76 19.44
C GLU A 619 16.54 9.31 19.48
N GLY A 620 16.81 8.49 18.46
CA GLY A 620 16.40 7.08 18.35
C GLY A 620 15.03 6.86 17.75
N LYS A 621 14.40 7.89 17.15
CA LYS A 621 13.09 7.78 16.51
C LYS A 621 13.21 7.32 15.06
N THR A 622 12.27 6.47 14.62
CA THR A 622 12.06 6.16 13.21
C THR A 622 11.10 7.18 12.59
N VAL A 623 11.59 7.98 11.65
CA VAL A 623 10.92 9.18 11.16
C VAL A 623 10.36 9.00 9.76
N ALA A 624 9.06 9.31 9.59
CA ALA A 624 8.45 9.51 8.28
C ALA A 624 8.39 11.00 7.93
N MET A 625 8.81 11.38 6.73
CA MET A 625 8.60 12.72 6.16
C MET A 625 7.50 12.68 5.11
N VAL A 626 6.57 13.62 5.20
CA VAL A 626 5.45 13.77 4.25
C VAL A 626 5.51 15.14 3.62
N GLY A 627 5.51 15.20 2.30
CA GLY A 627 5.55 16.44 1.53
C GLY A 627 5.16 16.27 0.07
N ASP A 628 5.14 17.36 -0.69
CA ASP A 628 4.85 17.38 -2.14
C ASP A 628 6.08 17.09 -3.02
N GLY A 629 7.26 17.09 -2.44
CA GLY A 629 8.55 16.67 -3.04
C GLY A 629 9.33 17.73 -3.79
N ILE A 630 8.77 18.86 -4.13
CA ILE A 630 9.48 19.91 -4.89
C ILE A 630 10.52 20.61 -3.98
N ASN A 631 10.08 21.05 -2.81
CA ASN A 631 10.91 21.78 -1.85
C ASN A 631 11.47 20.88 -0.73
N ASP A 632 10.99 19.66 -0.61
CA ASP A 632 11.24 18.74 0.49
C ASP A 632 12.15 17.56 0.13
N SER A 633 12.69 17.51 -1.10
CA SER A 633 13.45 16.37 -1.62
C SER A 633 14.61 15.95 -0.71
N ALA A 634 15.34 16.90 -0.13
CA ALA A 634 16.42 16.61 0.81
C ALA A 634 15.91 16.00 2.13
N ALA A 635 14.78 16.48 2.65
CA ALA A 635 14.15 15.98 3.86
C ALA A 635 13.53 14.59 3.64
N LEU A 636 12.87 14.40 2.49
CA LEU A 636 12.34 13.09 2.06
C LEU A 636 13.48 12.05 1.95
N ALA A 637 14.61 12.41 1.31
CA ALA A 637 15.76 11.52 1.16
C ALA A 637 16.42 11.18 2.50
N GLN A 638 16.42 12.10 3.48
CA GLN A 638 16.98 11.89 4.81
C GLN A 638 16.12 11.00 5.70
N SER A 639 14.80 11.00 5.51
CA SER A 639 13.86 10.27 6.36
C SER A 639 13.96 8.75 6.20
N ASP A 640 13.60 8.00 7.25
CA ASP A 640 13.53 6.54 7.19
C ASP A 640 12.42 6.10 6.20
N LEU A 641 11.30 6.83 6.19
CA LEU A 641 10.20 6.64 5.26
C LEU A 641 9.79 7.97 4.63
N SER A 642 10.03 8.11 3.33
CA SER A 642 9.53 9.25 2.54
C SER A 642 8.15 8.95 1.97
N ILE A 643 7.20 9.89 2.16
CA ILE A 643 5.84 9.81 1.67
C ILE A 643 5.54 11.05 0.81
N ALA A 644 5.33 10.84 -0.49
CA ALA A 644 4.87 11.89 -1.40
C ALA A 644 3.34 11.93 -1.45
N MET A 645 2.76 13.13 -1.52
CA MET A 645 1.31 13.36 -1.52
C MET A 645 0.83 14.05 -2.80
N GLY A 646 -0.37 13.65 -3.24
CA GLY A 646 -1.23 14.40 -4.17
C GLY A 646 -0.61 14.72 -5.50
N GLY A 647 -0.59 13.83 -6.49
CA GLY A 647 -0.17 14.17 -7.87
C GLY A 647 1.13 14.97 -7.99
N GLY A 648 1.98 14.87 -6.96
CA GLY A 648 3.25 15.57 -6.83
C GLY A 648 4.07 15.43 -8.10
N SER A 649 5.06 16.27 -8.30
CA SER A 649 5.93 16.22 -9.47
C SER A 649 6.41 14.79 -9.71
N ASP A 650 6.57 14.40 -10.96
CA ASP A 650 7.16 13.10 -11.33
C ASP A 650 8.42 12.78 -10.50
N ILE A 651 9.18 13.83 -10.13
CA ILE A 651 10.38 13.75 -9.28
C ILE A 651 10.07 13.25 -7.86
N ALA A 652 8.95 13.67 -7.28
CA ALA A 652 8.55 13.24 -5.93
C ALA A 652 8.18 11.75 -5.90
N MET A 653 7.46 11.28 -6.92
CA MET A 653 7.12 9.86 -7.05
C MET A 653 8.35 8.97 -7.22
N ASP A 654 9.37 9.44 -7.92
CA ASP A 654 10.61 8.68 -8.15
C ASP A 654 11.46 8.53 -6.88
N VAL A 655 11.46 9.54 -6.02
CA VAL A 655 12.30 9.57 -4.79
C VAL A 655 11.59 8.95 -3.59
N ALA A 656 10.26 9.08 -3.50
CA ALA A 656 9.49 8.62 -2.34
C ALA A 656 9.46 7.09 -2.21
N LYS A 657 9.55 6.60 -0.97
CA LYS A 657 9.34 5.19 -0.62
C LYS A 657 7.87 4.79 -0.63
N MET A 658 7.00 5.74 -0.39
CA MET A 658 5.54 5.62 -0.55
C MET A 658 5.00 6.84 -1.28
N THR A 659 4.01 6.63 -2.15
CA THR A 659 3.28 7.72 -2.82
C THR A 659 1.79 7.55 -2.58
N ILE A 660 1.15 8.61 -2.12
CA ILE A 660 -0.31 8.69 -1.97
C ILE A 660 -0.83 9.51 -3.14
N ILE A 661 -1.63 8.91 -4.01
CA ILE A 661 -2.08 9.53 -5.26
C ILE A 661 -3.04 10.69 -4.98
N SER A 662 -3.89 10.55 -3.97
CA SER A 662 -4.82 11.62 -3.55
C SER A 662 -4.14 12.66 -2.67
N SER A 663 -4.79 13.80 -2.48
CA SER A 663 -4.37 14.81 -1.51
C SER A 663 -4.92 14.57 -0.09
N ASP A 664 -5.59 13.43 0.13
CA ASP A 664 -6.21 13.05 1.40
C ASP A 664 -5.18 12.56 2.43
N LEU A 665 -5.00 13.33 3.50
CA LEU A 665 -4.02 13.03 4.53
C LEU A 665 -4.39 11.79 5.37
N THR A 666 -5.66 11.38 5.39
CA THR A 666 -6.09 10.15 6.11
C THR A 666 -5.48 8.89 5.52
N LYS A 667 -5.01 8.95 4.28
CA LYS A 667 -4.28 7.84 3.65
C LYS A 667 -2.94 7.50 4.34
N ILE A 668 -2.34 8.45 5.08
CA ILE A 668 -1.10 8.19 5.85
C ILE A 668 -1.35 7.22 7.00
N PRO A 669 -2.25 7.46 7.96
CA PRO A 669 -2.57 6.46 8.98
C PRO A 669 -3.08 5.13 8.39
N GLU A 670 -3.81 5.15 7.26
CA GLU A 670 -4.20 3.94 6.53
C GLU A 670 -2.98 3.17 6.01
N ALA A 671 -2.01 3.83 5.39
CA ALA A 671 -0.77 3.24 4.88
C ALA A 671 0.06 2.59 6.01
N LEU A 672 0.22 3.28 7.13
CA LEU A 672 0.92 2.77 8.31
C LEU A 672 0.18 1.57 8.93
N LYS A 673 -1.16 1.59 8.97
CA LYS A 673 -1.98 0.47 9.43
C LYS A 673 -1.88 -0.73 8.49
N LEU A 674 -1.93 -0.52 7.18
CA LEU A 674 -1.72 -1.56 6.17
C LEU A 674 -0.36 -2.24 6.35
N SER A 675 0.69 -1.46 6.54
CA SER A 675 2.05 -1.95 6.79
C SER A 675 2.12 -2.80 8.06
N ARG A 676 1.53 -2.33 9.17
CA ARG A 676 1.43 -3.10 10.43
C ARG A 676 0.69 -4.43 10.24
N LEU A 677 -0.42 -4.44 9.51
CA LEU A 677 -1.21 -5.64 9.21
C LEU A 677 -0.43 -6.62 8.34
N THR A 678 0.27 -6.12 7.30
CA THR A 678 1.08 -6.93 6.39
C THR A 678 2.24 -7.60 7.13
N VAL A 679 3.01 -6.84 7.90
CA VAL A 679 4.14 -7.39 8.68
C VAL A 679 3.66 -8.35 9.78
N ARG A 680 2.49 -8.09 10.40
CA ARG A 680 1.89 -9.06 11.33
C ARG A 680 1.52 -10.36 10.64
N THR A 681 0.97 -10.28 9.43
CA THR A 681 0.62 -11.47 8.62
C THR A 681 1.89 -12.26 8.24
N ILE A 682 2.99 -11.57 7.86
CA ILE A 682 4.29 -12.21 7.61
C ILE A 682 4.75 -13.01 8.85
N ARG A 683 4.72 -12.40 10.03
CA ARG A 683 5.13 -13.10 11.28
C ARG A 683 4.25 -14.30 11.58
N GLN A 684 2.94 -14.19 11.38
CA GLN A 684 2.01 -15.33 11.53
C GLN A 684 2.30 -16.43 10.52
N ASN A 685 2.56 -16.07 9.27
CA ASN A 685 2.92 -17.03 8.22
C ASN A 685 4.22 -17.78 8.56
N LEU A 686 5.24 -17.07 9.02
CA LEU A 686 6.50 -17.68 9.46
C LEU A 686 6.29 -18.61 10.64
N PHE A 687 5.46 -18.24 11.63
CA PHE A 687 5.09 -19.10 12.74
C PHE A 687 4.46 -20.41 12.23
N TRP A 688 3.44 -20.33 11.34
CA TRP A 688 2.80 -21.51 10.77
C TRP A 688 3.75 -22.35 9.91
N ALA A 689 4.67 -21.72 9.18
CA ALA A 689 5.65 -22.44 8.37
C ALA A 689 6.66 -23.24 9.21
N PHE A 690 7.01 -22.76 10.41
CA PHE A 690 7.99 -23.43 11.26
C PHE A 690 7.38 -24.42 12.26
N ILE A 691 6.19 -24.16 12.79
CA ILE A 691 5.63 -24.92 13.92
C ILE A 691 5.44 -26.40 13.57
N TYR A 692 4.99 -26.68 12.33
CA TYR A 692 4.81 -28.04 11.84
C TYR A 692 6.14 -28.83 11.83
N ASN A 693 7.24 -28.17 11.50
CA ASN A 693 8.56 -28.79 11.44
C ASN A 693 9.14 -28.95 12.85
N ILE A 694 9.01 -27.95 13.71
CA ILE A 694 9.54 -27.99 15.11
C ILE A 694 8.89 -29.10 15.91
N ILE A 695 7.59 -29.30 15.76
CA ILE A 695 6.85 -30.38 16.45
C ILE A 695 7.03 -31.70 15.72
N GLY A 696 6.96 -31.70 14.39
CA GLY A 696 6.91 -32.90 13.58
C GLY A 696 8.23 -33.66 13.52
N VAL A 697 9.39 -32.96 13.47
CA VAL A 697 10.70 -33.63 13.35
C VAL A 697 11.02 -34.50 14.58
N PRO A 698 10.88 -34.08 15.83
CA PRO A 698 11.08 -34.95 16.99
C PRO A 698 10.11 -36.14 17.03
N ILE A 699 8.85 -35.94 16.65
CA ILE A 699 7.85 -37.02 16.61
C ILE A 699 8.22 -38.03 15.52
N ALA A 700 8.64 -37.57 14.33
CA ALA A 700 9.08 -38.41 13.23
C ALA A 700 10.37 -39.18 13.55
N ALA A 701 11.28 -38.57 14.32
CA ALA A 701 12.50 -39.25 14.83
C ALA A 701 12.18 -40.34 15.86
N GLY A 702 10.95 -40.37 16.42
CA GLY A 702 10.50 -41.44 17.31
C GLY A 702 10.52 -41.12 18.81
N ILE A 703 10.54 -39.82 19.19
CA ILE A 703 10.58 -39.38 20.60
C ILE A 703 9.39 -39.91 21.42
N LEU A 704 8.23 -40.17 20.80
CA LEU A 704 7.05 -40.72 21.44
C LEU A 704 7.03 -42.25 21.53
N TYR A 705 7.88 -42.94 20.80
CA TYR A 705 7.86 -44.41 20.71
C TYR A 705 8.11 -45.09 22.07
N PRO A 706 9.09 -44.67 22.89
CA PRO A 706 9.32 -45.27 24.19
C PRO A 706 8.15 -45.17 25.16
N ILE A 707 7.28 -44.15 24.95
CA ILE A 707 6.16 -43.83 25.86
C ILE A 707 4.87 -44.52 25.38
N SER A 708 4.59 -44.51 24.09
CA SER A 708 3.29 -44.86 23.51
C SER A 708 3.36 -45.90 22.40
N GLY A 709 4.56 -46.34 21.98
CA GLY A 709 4.74 -47.19 20.82
C GLY A 709 4.40 -46.50 19.49
N PHE A 710 4.19 -45.17 19.51
CA PHE A 710 3.77 -44.41 18.32
C PHE A 710 4.97 -43.99 17.49
N LEU A 711 5.00 -44.39 16.21
CA LEU A 711 5.92 -43.90 15.19
C LEU A 711 5.12 -43.18 14.11
N LEU A 712 5.52 -41.98 13.74
CA LEU A 712 4.79 -41.17 12.77
C LEU A 712 4.85 -41.78 11.37
N ASN A 713 3.66 -41.98 10.78
CA ASN A 713 3.56 -42.50 9.42
C ASN A 713 3.97 -41.42 8.39
N PRO A 714 4.81 -41.77 7.37
CA PRO A 714 5.22 -40.86 6.30
C PRO A 714 4.06 -40.19 5.54
N MET A 715 2.90 -40.84 5.40
CA MET A 715 1.71 -40.27 4.75
C MET A 715 1.14 -39.12 5.57
N ILE A 716 1.09 -39.27 6.91
CA ILE A 716 0.62 -38.18 7.81
C ILE A 716 1.58 -36.99 7.75
N ALA A 717 2.89 -37.27 7.70
CA ALA A 717 3.90 -36.22 7.53
C ALA A 717 3.71 -35.45 6.22
N GLY A 718 3.47 -36.15 5.10
CA GLY A 718 3.17 -35.52 3.80
C GLY A 718 1.90 -34.66 3.81
N ALA A 719 0.82 -35.16 4.43
CA ALA A 719 -0.42 -34.41 4.62
C ALA A 719 -0.21 -33.14 5.45
N ALA A 720 0.51 -33.23 6.58
CA ALA A 720 0.83 -32.08 7.43
C ALA A 720 1.58 -30.98 6.65
N MET A 721 2.51 -31.35 5.76
CA MET A 721 3.24 -30.39 4.92
C MET A 721 2.34 -29.69 3.89
N ALA A 722 1.39 -30.43 3.28
CA ALA A 722 0.40 -29.81 2.39
C ALA A 722 -0.47 -28.80 3.15
N PHE A 723 -0.95 -29.15 4.36
CA PHE A 723 -1.72 -28.22 5.22
C PHE A 723 -0.92 -27.00 5.68
N SER A 724 0.37 -27.12 5.94
CA SER A 724 1.25 -25.98 6.26
C SER A 724 1.20 -24.92 5.15
N SER A 725 1.35 -25.34 3.88
CA SER A 725 1.27 -24.44 2.74
C SER A 725 -0.11 -23.76 2.61
N VAL A 726 -1.19 -24.52 2.80
CA VAL A 726 -2.56 -24.00 2.77
C VAL A 726 -2.79 -22.98 3.88
N SER A 727 -2.28 -23.22 5.08
CA SER A 727 -2.40 -22.31 6.24
C SER A 727 -1.76 -20.96 5.94
N VAL A 728 -0.54 -20.95 5.42
CA VAL A 728 0.21 -19.74 5.07
C VAL A 728 -0.51 -18.90 3.99
N VAL A 729 -0.95 -19.58 2.93
CA VAL A 729 -1.64 -18.93 1.81
C VAL A 729 -2.98 -18.36 2.27
N SER A 730 -3.79 -19.15 2.98
CA SER A 730 -5.09 -18.72 3.48
C SER A 730 -4.96 -17.53 4.43
N ASN A 731 -3.95 -17.51 5.30
CA ASN A 731 -3.69 -16.37 6.19
C ASN A 731 -3.29 -15.11 5.40
N SER A 732 -2.48 -15.24 4.33
CA SER A 732 -2.14 -14.12 3.46
C SER A 732 -3.37 -13.57 2.73
N LEU A 733 -4.25 -14.44 2.20
CA LEU A 733 -5.47 -14.02 1.51
C LEU A 733 -6.49 -13.36 2.45
N ARG A 734 -6.51 -13.72 3.74
CA ARG A 734 -7.34 -13.02 4.76
C ARG A 734 -7.01 -11.53 4.85
N LEU A 735 -5.76 -11.13 4.56
CA LEU A 735 -5.37 -9.71 4.55
C LEU A 735 -6.18 -8.91 3.53
N LYS A 736 -6.55 -9.50 2.38
CA LYS A 736 -7.37 -8.85 1.36
C LYS A 736 -8.74 -8.42 1.89
N GLY A 737 -9.37 -9.24 2.74
CA GLY A 737 -10.70 -8.97 3.30
C GLY A 737 -10.70 -8.06 4.54
N LYS A 738 -9.53 -7.70 5.12
CA LYS A 738 -9.50 -6.83 6.29
C LYS A 738 -9.79 -5.38 5.89
N LYS A 739 -10.77 -4.74 6.55
CA LYS A 739 -11.02 -3.30 6.40
C LYS A 739 -9.83 -2.51 6.97
N ILE A 740 -9.25 -1.60 6.16
CA ILE A 740 -8.17 -0.70 6.58
C ILE A 740 -8.77 0.58 7.13
N GLN A 741 -9.77 1.13 6.47
CA GLN A 741 -10.56 2.23 7.00
C GLN A 741 -11.27 1.78 8.28
N LYS A 742 -11.15 2.55 9.38
CA LYS A 742 -12.20 2.56 10.38
C LYS A 742 -13.45 3.10 9.65
N GLU A 743 -14.59 2.45 9.83
CA GLU A 743 -15.84 3.19 9.73
C GLU A 743 -15.65 4.34 10.72
N VAL A 744 -15.45 5.54 10.18
CA VAL A 744 -15.63 6.74 10.95
C VAL A 744 -17.13 6.69 11.25
N GLU A 745 -17.49 6.26 12.45
CA GLU A 745 -18.70 6.84 13.02
C GLU A 745 -18.47 8.33 12.83
N PRO A 746 -19.37 9.04 12.08
CA PRO A 746 -19.25 10.48 12.03
C PRO A 746 -19.06 10.89 13.49
N LEU A 747 -18.11 11.81 13.74
CA LEU A 747 -18.10 12.59 14.95
C LEU A 747 -19.44 13.36 14.96
N THR A 748 -20.53 12.64 15.11
CA THR A 748 -21.65 13.11 15.86
C THR A 748 -21.00 13.34 17.21
N GLU A 749 -20.66 14.59 17.52
CA GLU A 749 -20.59 15.03 18.89
C GLU A 749 -21.61 14.18 19.60
N LYS A 750 -21.18 13.39 20.59
CA LYS A 750 -22.08 12.66 21.42
C LYS A 750 -22.88 13.77 22.10
N ILE A 751 -23.95 14.21 21.44
CA ILE A 751 -24.94 15.09 22.02
C ILE A 751 -25.51 14.24 23.14
N MET A 752 -25.00 14.46 24.33
CA MET A 752 -25.58 13.80 25.51
C MET A 752 -26.94 14.43 25.76
N LYS A 753 -27.96 13.69 25.46
CA LYS A 753 -29.34 14.10 25.71
C LYS A 753 -29.69 13.64 27.12
N LYS A 754 -29.95 14.59 28.03
CA LYS A 754 -30.45 14.35 29.35
C LYS A 754 -31.85 14.92 29.48
N GLU A 755 -32.74 14.23 30.16
CA GLU A 755 -34.10 14.70 30.44
C GLU A 755 -34.24 14.97 31.93
N PHE A 756 -34.71 16.17 32.23
CA PHE A 756 -34.93 16.59 33.62
C PHE A 756 -36.41 16.93 33.82
N LYS A 757 -37.02 16.45 34.90
CA LYS A 757 -38.35 16.88 35.29
C LYS A 757 -38.28 18.28 35.88
N VAL A 758 -39.14 19.17 35.43
CA VAL A 758 -39.15 20.58 35.91
C VAL A 758 -40.34 20.82 36.82
N GLU A 759 -40.07 21.09 38.10
CA GLU A 759 -41.13 21.41 39.08
C GLU A 759 -41.28 22.94 39.18
N GLY A 760 -42.54 23.38 39.39
CA GLY A 760 -42.91 24.78 39.58
C GLY A 760 -43.49 25.48 38.32
N MET A 761 -43.48 24.83 37.14
CA MET A 761 -44.13 25.38 35.94
C MET A 761 -45.63 25.20 35.96
N THR A 762 -46.38 26.29 35.74
CA THR A 762 -47.84 26.30 35.68
C THR A 762 -48.43 26.85 34.37
N CYS A 763 -47.63 27.45 33.55
CA CYS A 763 -48.07 28.07 32.30
C CYS A 763 -46.97 28.09 31.22
N ASN A 764 -47.33 28.41 29.96
CA ASN A 764 -46.38 28.51 28.87
C ASN A 764 -45.33 29.62 29.05
N HIS A 765 -45.61 30.63 29.84
CA HIS A 765 -44.63 31.68 30.14
C HIS A 765 -43.52 31.14 31.05
N CYS A 766 -43.85 30.34 32.07
CA CYS A 766 -42.91 29.62 32.90
C CYS A 766 -41.98 28.70 32.06
N ARG A 767 -42.59 27.96 31.16
CA ARG A 767 -41.87 27.05 30.23
C ARG A 767 -40.82 27.79 29.41
N MET A 768 -41.23 28.94 28.81
CA MET A 768 -40.32 29.76 27.98
C MET A 768 -39.17 30.37 28.80
N HIS A 769 -39.41 30.74 30.08
CA HIS A 769 -38.34 31.26 30.94
C HIS A 769 -37.29 30.19 31.24
N VAL A 770 -37.68 29.00 31.62
CA VAL A 770 -36.80 27.87 31.89
C VAL A 770 -36.04 27.44 30.62
N GLU A 771 -36.74 27.39 29.46
CA GLU A 771 -36.11 27.11 28.18
C GLU A 771 -35.06 28.13 27.78
N LYS A 772 -35.34 29.41 27.98
CA LYS A 772 -34.42 30.53 27.71
C LYS A 772 -33.21 30.49 28.64
N ALA A 773 -33.40 30.26 29.93
CA ALA A 773 -32.32 30.15 30.90
C ALA A 773 -31.37 29.00 30.60
N LEU A 774 -31.88 27.80 30.22
CA LEU A 774 -31.05 26.67 29.85
C LEU A 774 -30.28 26.92 28.55
N ASN A 775 -30.90 27.59 27.58
CA ASN A 775 -30.27 27.98 26.30
C ASN A 775 -29.29 29.15 26.37
N SER A 776 -29.19 29.87 27.54
CA SER A 776 -28.15 30.87 27.75
C SER A 776 -26.78 30.29 28.04
N ILE A 777 -26.72 29.02 28.37
CA ILE A 777 -25.47 28.28 28.69
C ILE A 777 -24.75 27.88 27.42
N ASP A 778 -23.49 28.25 27.25
CA ASP A 778 -22.68 27.88 26.07
C ASP A 778 -22.56 26.35 25.91
N GLY A 779 -22.98 25.87 24.73
CA GLY A 779 -22.97 24.44 24.41
C GLY A 779 -24.18 23.64 24.91
N VAL A 780 -25.22 24.30 25.42
CA VAL A 780 -26.50 23.70 25.84
C VAL A 780 -27.59 24.05 24.86
N HIS A 781 -28.32 23.06 24.38
CA HIS A 781 -29.56 23.25 23.62
C HIS A 781 -30.71 22.52 24.37
N ALA A 782 -31.62 23.29 24.91
CA ALA A 782 -32.72 22.77 25.71
C ALA A 782 -34.09 23.04 25.07
N THR A 783 -34.95 22.04 25.10
CA THR A 783 -36.37 22.13 24.76
C THR A 783 -37.19 21.76 25.98
N VAL A 784 -38.10 22.64 26.41
CA VAL A 784 -38.92 22.42 27.60
C VAL A 784 -40.38 22.20 27.20
N THR A 785 -41.02 21.19 27.76
CA THR A 785 -42.42 20.88 27.60
C THR A 785 -43.18 21.17 28.90
N LEU A 786 -44.48 21.50 28.83
CA LEU A 786 -45.30 21.82 29.97
C LEU A 786 -46.10 20.62 30.43
N ASP A 787 -46.50 19.76 29.52
CA ASP A 787 -47.23 18.52 29.77
C ASP A 787 -46.72 17.36 28.90
N PRO A 788 -45.89 16.46 29.44
CA PRO A 788 -45.35 16.45 30.80
C PRO A 788 -44.30 17.56 31.02
N PRO A 789 -44.10 18.02 32.29
CA PRO A 789 -43.16 19.12 32.59
C PRO A 789 -41.70 18.60 32.56
N VAL A 790 -41.12 18.58 31.39
CA VAL A 790 -39.77 18.01 31.15
C VAL A 790 -38.90 18.98 30.34
N ALA A 791 -37.62 19.13 30.74
CA ALA A 791 -36.58 19.81 30.00
C ALA A 791 -35.68 18.72 29.38
N SER A 792 -35.66 18.66 28.04
CA SER A 792 -34.75 17.83 27.26
C SER A 792 -33.55 18.68 26.91
N VAL A 793 -32.40 18.38 27.49
CA VAL A 793 -31.14 19.14 27.38
C VAL A 793 -30.15 18.36 26.53
N GLU A 794 -29.73 18.93 25.41
CA GLU A 794 -28.68 18.44 24.53
C GLU A 794 -27.39 19.21 24.80
N LEU A 795 -26.32 18.49 25.20
CA LEU A 795 -25.01 19.04 25.53
C LEU A 795 -24.06 18.83 24.36
N SER A 796 -23.61 19.92 23.73
CA SER A 796 -22.64 19.91 22.61
C SER A 796 -21.18 20.16 23.05
N LYS A 797 -20.95 20.65 24.27
CA LYS A 797 -19.62 20.93 24.84
C LYS A 797 -19.52 20.47 26.30
N GLY A 798 -18.87 19.33 26.52
CA GLY A 798 -18.53 18.81 27.87
C GLY A 798 -19.73 18.31 28.66
N GLU A 799 -19.46 17.67 29.82
CA GLU A 799 -20.50 17.30 30.81
C GLU A 799 -20.83 18.52 31.64
N LYS A 800 -22.14 18.85 31.75
CA LYS A 800 -22.69 19.78 32.71
C LYS A 800 -23.41 18.98 33.82
N THR A 801 -23.13 19.36 35.04
CA THR A 801 -23.79 18.74 36.20
C THR A 801 -25.19 19.30 36.39
N LEU A 802 -26.06 18.53 37.05
CA LEU A 802 -27.40 18.99 37.40
C LEU A 802 -27.36 20.28 38.22
N ASP A 803 -26.39 20.40 39.15
CA ASP A 803 -26.22 21.59 40.01
C ASP A 803 -25.86 22.85 39.20
N GLU A 804 -25.04 22.71 38.16
CA GLU A 804 -24.70 23.85 37.27
C GLU A 804 -25.91 24.32 36.44
N LEU A 805 -26.71 23.39 35.90
CA LEU A 805 -27.91 23.68 35.16
C LEU A 805 -28.96 24.31 36.06
N GLN A 806 -29.13 23.79 37.30
CA GLN A 806 -30.03 24.27 38.30
C GLN A 806 -29.66 25.69 38.76
N ALA A 807 -28.38 26.00 38.95
CA ALA A 807 -27.94 27.31 39.35
C ALA A 807 -28.37 28.39 38.35
N VAL A 808 -28.19 28.17 37.05
CA VAL A 808 -28.59 29.09 35.99
C VAL A 808 -30.12 29.26 35.89
N VAL A 809 -30.87 28.15 36.05
CA VAL A 809 -32.34 28.19 36.05
C VAL A 809 -32.85 29.04 37.25
N THR A 810 -32.22 28.88 38.41
CA THR A 810 -32.61 29.65 39.61
C THR A 810 -32.27 31.12 39.46
N GLU A 811 -31.12 31.47 38.86
CA GLU A 811 -30.64 32.85 38.66
C GLU A 811 -31.44 33.60 37.59
N GLU A 812 -31.71 32.96 36.42
CA GLU A 812 -32.30 33.63 35.27
C GLU A 812 -33.82 33.39 35.12
N ALA A 813 -34.38 32.28 35.60
CA ALA A 813 -35.78 31.93 35.42
C ALA A 813 -36.61 32.02 36.73
N GLY A 814 -36.01 31.92 37.93
CA GLY A 814 -36.64 31.95 39.23
C GLY A 814 -36.76 30.56 39.91
N ASP A 815 -37.73 30.42 40.86
CA ASP A 815 -37.85 29.27 41.73
C ASP A 815 -38.39 28.02 41.01
N TYR A 816 -37.72 27.58 39.96
CA TYR A 816 -37.99 26.30 39.29
C TYR A 816 -36.91 25.26 39.68
N THR A 817 -37.32 23.99 39.85
CA THR A 817 -36.39 22.93 40.25
C THR A 817 -36.28 21.85 39.19
N LEU A 818 -35.05 21.58 38.76
CA LEU A 818 -34.73 20.45 37.89
C LEU A 818 -34.51 19.18 38.71
N LYS A 819 -35.15 18.05 38.36
CA LYS A 819 -34.94 16.72 38.96
C LYS A 819 -34.58 15.69 37.87
N GLU A 820 -33.70 14.77 38.15
CA GLU A 820 -33.38 13.64 37.28
C GLU A 820 -34.56 12.69 37.10
#